data_4d9a02a85286d782b7949a1f16655b37
#
_entry.id   4d9a02a85286d782b7949a1f16655b37
#
_cell.length_a   1.000
_cell.length_b   1.000
_cell.length_c   1.000
_cell.angle_alpha   90.00
_cell.angle_beta   90.00
_cell.angle_gamma   90.00
#
_symmetry.space_group_name_H-M   'P 1'
#
loop_
_entity.id
_entity.type
_entity.pdbx_description
1 polymer ?
#
loop_
_entity_poly.entity_id
_entity_poly.type
_entity_poly.pdbx_seq_one_letter_code
_entity_poly.pdbx_strand_id
1 'polypeptide(L)'
;MFPKCCVGVALVCVVAGAKAQDLPFSAPSSVDSPAVPQAMADLAERLIPVYPKSNQLDYLNALFTLQAVARRYRDAGDTMRSIRAISVPDSQQRRDISLVFESYVLAKASEQNKTDSFTGAFSKQFRAVLAPLDNPDAYRLGYAFSTLPFYIRRAMAAALGRYGSASGVSRDEALSLLRLYLALETFSDINPLVGGLIAQDDRRRYEINEDSVIRTTDGATVSAVVVRPKGAARLPTLMEFSIYTDHAAEAAKESAAHGYVGVYAFTRGKGSSSAPIEPFERDGLDAQAVIRWIARQPWSDGRVGMCGGSYNGFTQWAAAKNRPSALKAIMPSASAVPGFDRPIQRGIYVNGFYPWVPYTTDKKWDDDATYNDDARWNLLNRTWYLAGDSYRSLERIDGTPSPIYRRWLAHPSYDLYWQKMVPYKAEFAKIDIPVLQTTGYFDGGHTGALYYFTEHHKYNPNADDTLVIGPYSHTGGAQNQSDDVLDGYTIDPAARIDIHQLRYAWYDYLFKHGPKPALLSDTVNFEVMGKNEWRHARSLEQMSTDRVRLYLGPALGASRARLSEQTPSAEAHVDQVVDFADRTDVNWTPPSQILGASLDTHNGIAYETAPFEHPTEIDGALSGQLDFIVNKKDLDISIIPYEELPDGNYLRLSEEFMFRTSYLKDPSHRQLLTPGIRSQIPFNCACITARRLSAGSRLVLLVSINMRQDRQINYGTGRDVSDETIDDAKEPLKIRWLGDSYIDVPFRKNLMTGAD
;
A
#
# COMPACT_ATOMS: atom_id res chain seq x y z
N MET A 1 7.35 7.77 1.94
CA MET A 1 6.65 6.85 0.99
C MET A 1 5.72 7.71 0.16
N PHE A 2 6.15 8.10 -1.03
CA PHE A 2 5.33 8.98 -1.88
C PHE A 2 4.06 8.28 -2.30
N PRO A 3 2.89 8.93 -2.23
CA PRO A 3 1.77 8.46 -3.01
C PRO A 3 2.20 8.51 -4.46
N LYS A 4 2.28 7.35 -5.10
CA LYS A 4 2.31 7.27 -6.56
C LYS A 4 1.04 7.97 -7.02
N CYS A 5 1.12 9.25 -7.40
CA CYS A 5 0.13 9.85 -8.25
C CYS A 5 0.16 9.05 -9.55
N CYS A 6 -0.57 7.94 -9.54
CA CYS A 6 -0.95 7.28 -10.78
C CYS A 6 -1.85 8.27 -11.50
N VAL A 7 -1.24 9.09 -12.39
CA VAL A 7 -1.99 9.51 -13.56
C VAL A 7 -2.44 8.19 -14.16
N GLY A 8 -3.70 7.83 -13.95
CA GLY A 8 -4.33 6.65 -14.52
C GLY A 8 -4.37 6.80 -16.01
N VAL A 9 -3.22 6.66 -16.65
CA VAL A 9 -3.12 6.34 -18.05
C VAL A 9 -3.46 4.86 -18.10
N ALA A 10 -4.76 4.54 -18.23
CA ALA A 10 -5.23 3.18 -18.40
C ALA A 10 -4.41 2.53 -19.52
N LEU A 11 -3.48 1.67 -19.13
CA LEU A 11 -2.79 0.76 -20.05
C LEU A 11 -3.85 -0.28 -20.42
N VAL A 12 -4.62 -0.02 -21.45
CA VAL A 12 -5.54 -1.00 -22.04
C VAL A 12 -4.66 -2.13 -22.57
N CYS A 13 -4.74 -3.29 -21.92
CA CYS A 13 -4.19 -4.53 -22.48
C CYS A 13 -4.88 -4.80 -23.83
N VAL A 14 -4.10 -4.81 -24.89
CA VAL A 14 -4.56 -5.07 -26.26
C VAL A 14 -4.96 -6.53 -26.37
N VAL A 15 -6.26 -6.78 -26.54
CA VAL A 15 -6.75 -8.03 -27.11
C VAL A 15 -6.29 -8.09 -28.56
N ALA A 16 -5.61 -9.17 -28.95
CA ALA A 16 -5.10 -9.39 -30.30
C ALA A 16 -6.26 -9.40 -31.33
N GLY A 17 -6.51 -8.25 -31.92
CA GLY A 17 -7.40 -8.05 -33.07
C GLY A 17 -6.58 -7.63 -34.27
N ALA A 18 -6.98 -8.04 -35.47
CA ALA A 18 -6.39 -7.91 -36.79
C ALA A 18 -5.26 -6.87 -36.92
N LYS A 19 -4.08 -7.24 -37.48
CA LYS A 19 -2.91 -6.39 -37.69
C LYS A 19 -3.31 -5.08 -38.38
N ALA A 20 -3.45 -4.02 -37.56
CA ALA A 20 -3.49 -2.66 -38.06
C ALA A 20 -2.08 -2.33 -38.61
N GLN A 21 -2.02 -1.60 -39.72
CA GLN A 21 -0.76 -1.20 -40.31
C GLN A 21 0.01 -0.30 -39.33
N ASP A 22 1.22 -0.68 -38.95
CA ASP A 22 2.06 0.11 -38.06
C ASP A 22 2.35 1.48 -38.66
N LEU A 23 2.30 2.50 -37.80
CA LEU A 23 2.68 3.87 -38.17
C LEU A 23 4.20 3.98 -38.18
N PRO A 24 4.83 4.55 -39.21
CA PRO A 24 6.27 4.79 -39.22
C PRO A 24 6.67 5.68 -38.01
N PHE A 25 7.54 5.16 -37.17
CA PHE A 25 8.04 5.87 -35.98
C PHE A 25 9.47 5.45 -35.69
N SER A 26 10.34 6.42 -35.45
CA SER A 26 11.69 6.22 -34.95
C SER A 26 11.78 6.92 -33.59
N ALA A 27 11.95 6.15 -32.54
CA ALA A 27 12.03 6.70 -31.20
C ALA A 27 13.29 7.56 -31.04
N PRO A 28 13.18 8.78 -30.46
CA PRO A 28 14.34 9.53 -30.00
C PRO A 28 15.18 8.72 -29.00
N SER A 29 16.49 8.96 -28.97
CA SER A 29 17.45 8.19 -28.15
C SER A 29 17.24 8.33 -26.64
N SER A 30 16.59 9.39 -26.20
CA SER A 30 16.23 9.62 -24.80
C SER A 30 15.04 10.57 -24.69
N VAL A 31 14.39 10.58 -23.53
CA VAL A 31 13.29 11.51 -23.22
C VAL A 31 13.72 12.98 -23.22
N ASP A 32 14.99 13.26 -22.99
CA ASP A 32 15.57 14.60 -22.97
C ASP A 32 16.12 15.05 -24.34
N SER A 33 16.01 14.20 -25.36
CA SER A 33 16.44 14.57 -26.72
C SER A 33 15.64 15.76 -27.26
N PRO A 34 16.28 16.78 -27.81
CA PRO A 34 15.59 17.90 -28.43
C PRO A 34 14.71 17.51 -29.64
N ALA A 35 14.86 16.28 -30.13
CA ALA A 35 14.03 15.73 -31.19
C ALA A 35 12.65 15.21 -30.70
N VAL A 36 12.47 15.02 -29.39
CA VAL A 36 11.21 14.45 -28.85
C VAL A 36 9.99 15.29 -29.22
N PRO A 37 9.95 16.61 -29.03
CA PRO A 37 8.75 17.40 -29.33
C PRO A 37 8.34 17.30 -30.80
N GLN A 38 9.28 17.31 -31.74
CA GLN A 38 8.98 17.21 -33.16
C GLN A 38 8.54 15.79 -33.54
N ALA A 39 9.21 14.75 -33.02
CA ALA A 39 8.83 13.36 -33.30
C ALA A 39 7.41 13.04 -32.80
N MET A 40 7.02 13.55 -31.64
CA MET A 40 5.66 13.39 -31.09
C MET A 40 4.63 14.17 -31.91
N ALA A 41 4.93 15.40 -32.31
CA ALA A 41 4.03 16.20 -33.15
C ALA A 41 3.80 15.53 -34.51
N ASP A 42 4.86 15.03 -35.14
CA ASP A 42 4.76 14.31 -36.43
C ASP A 42 3.97 13.00 -36.30
N LEU A 43 4.13 12.27 -35.20
CA LEU A 43 3.36 11.06 -34.93
C LEU A 43 1.86 11.38 -34.75
N ALA A 44 1.57 12.43 -33.97
CA ALA A 44 0.19 12.89 -33.77
C ALA A 44 -0.51 13.32 -35.09
N GLU A 45 0.20 14.09 -35.90
CA GLU A 45 -0.32 14.51 -37.22
C GLU A 45 -0.65 13.33 -38.14
N ARG A 46 0.18 12.26 -38.12
CA ARG A 46 -0.07 11.02 -38.88
C ARG A 46 -1.25 10.23 -38.35
N LEU A 47 -1.48 10.27 -37.05
CA LEU A 47 -2.54 9.50 -36.41
C LEU A 47 -3.92 10.13 -36.54
N ILE A 48 -4.02 11.48 -36.57
CA ILE A 48 -5.30 12.21 -36.71
C ILE A 48 -6.18 11.69 -37.84
N PRO A 49 -5.71 11.56 -39.11
CA PRO A 49 -6.58 11.16 -40.22
C PRO A 49 -7.00 9.69 -40.20
N VAL A 50 -6.25 8.82 -39.53
CA VAL A 50 -6.45 7.35 -39.52
C VAL A 50 -7.08 6.83 -38.23
N TYR A 51 -7.33 7.69 -37.25
CA TYR A 51 -7.91 7.25 -35.96
C TYR A 51 -9.40 6.91 -36.13
N PRO A 52 -9.90 5.76 -35.64
CA PRO A 52 -11.28 5.31 -35.83
C PRO A 52 -12.29 6.24 -35.17
N LYS A 53 -13.42 6.44 -35.86
CA LYS A 53 -14.56 7.22 -35.35
C LYS A 53 -15.73 6.35 -34.87
N SER A 54 -15.44 5.11 -34.50
CA SER A 54 -16.46 4.12 -34.13
C SER A 54 -17.21 4.45 -32.85
N ASN A 55 -16.52 5.05 -31.88
CA ASN A 55 -17.10 5.57 -30.64
C ASN A 55 -16.82 7.07 -30.58
N GLN A 56 -17.86 7.89 -30.47
CA GLN A 56 -17.72 9.34 -30.52
C GLN A 56 -16.90 9.90 -29.36
N LEU A 57 -17.11 9.39 -28.14
CA LEU A 57 -16.39 9.89 -26.96
C LEU A 57 -14.92 9.47 -26.98
N ASP A 58 -14.62 8.20 -27.29
CA ASP A 58 -13.27 7.70 -27.40
C ASP A 58 -12.49 8.43 -28.50
N TYR A 59 -13.16 8.66 -29.64
CA TYR A 59 -12.59 9.45 -30.75
C TYR A 59 -12.25 10.88 -30.34
N LEU A 60 -13.15 11.58 -29.64
CA LEU A 60 -12.91 12.96 -29.22
C LEU A 60 -11.80 13.02 -28.16
N ASN A 61 -11.74 12.08 -27.21
CA ASN A 61 -10.66 12.00 -26.23
C ASN A 61 -9.29 11.76 -26.90
N ALA A 62 -9.24 10.87 -27.89
CA ALA A 62 -8.04 10.68 -28.69
C ALA A 62 -7.70 11.92 -29.49
N LEU A 63 -8.67 12.50 -30.17
CA LEU A 63 -8.50 13.70 -31.02
C LEU A 63 -7.98 14.89 -30.23
N PHE A 64 -8.48 15.11 -28.99
CA PHE A 64 -7.96 16.12 -28.08
C PHE A 64 -6.46 15.94 -27.86
N THR A 65 -6.03 14.72 -27.49
CA THR A 65 -4.62 14.41 -27.28
C THR A 65 -3.79 14.70 -28.52
N LEU A 66 -4.25 14.20 -29.67
CA LEU A 66 -3.56 14.35 -30.96
C LEU A 66 -3.41 15.81 -31.37
N GLN A 67 -4.49 16.59 -31.26
CA GLN A 67 -4.49 18.01 -31.56
C GLN A 67 -3.57 18.81 -30.65
N ALA A 68 -3.58 18.52 -29.33
CA ALA A 68 -2.72 19.19 -28.36
C ALA A 68 -1.24 18.92 -28.65
N VAL A 69 -0.86 17.65 -28.89
CA VAL A 69 0.53 17.27 -29.21
C VAL A 69 0.96 17.81 -30.59
N ALA A 70 0.05 17.84 -31.58
CA ALA A 70 0.29 18.48 -32.88
C ALA A 70 0.32 20.02 -32.82
N ARG A 71 0.24 20.61 -31.61
CA ARG A 71 0.23 22.07 -31.35
C ARG A 71 -0.96 22.82 -32.02
N ARG A 72 -2.06 22.09 -32.27
CA ARG A 72 -3.34 22.65 -32.75
C ARG A 72 -4.19 23.03 -31.53
N TYR A 73 -3.67 23.92 -30.70
CA TYR A 73 -4.24 24.19 -29.36
C TYR A 73 -5.65 24.77 -29.39
N ARG A 74 -6.00 25.58 -30.41
CA ARG A 74 -7.37 26.08 -30.60
C ARG A 74 -8.34 24.91 -30.86
N ASP A 75 -7.99 24.02 -31.79
CA ASP A 75 -8.82 22.87 -32.15
C ASP A 75 -8.97 21.92 -30.93
N ALA A 76 -7.90 21.70 -30.17
CA ALA A 76 -7.95 20.91 -28.94
C ALA A 76 -8.92 21.51 -27.90
N GLY A 77 -8.92 22.83 -27.71
CA GLY A 77 -9.88 23.52 -26.86
C GLY A 77 -11.33 23.36 -27.33
N ASP A 78 -11.57 23.42 -28.65
CA ASP A 78 -12.90 23.19 -29.22
C ASP A 78 -13.36 21.74 -29.05
N THR A 79 -12.44 20.78 -29.20
CA THR A 79 -12.69 19.36 -28.97
C THR A 79 -13.01 19.09 -27.48
N MET A 80 -12.34 19.73 -26.57
CA MET A 80 -12.64 19.60 -25.12
C MET A 80 -14.04 20.13 -24.79
N ARG A 81 -14.46 21.25 -25.39
CA ARG A 81 -15.84 21.74 -25.25
C ARG A 81 -16.87 20.73 -25.75
N SER A 82 -16.57 20.07 -26.89
CA SER A 82 -17.44 19.03 -27.46
C SER A 82 -17.52 17.81 -26.55
N ILE A 83 -16.40 17.37 -25.95
CA ILE A 83 -16.39 16.27 -24.95
C ILE A 83 -17.32 16.61 -23.77
N ARG A 84 -17.23 17.80 -23.24
CA ARG A 84 -18.08 18.26 -22.12
C ARG A 84 -19.57 18.34 -22.45
N ALA A 85 -19.89 18.63 -23.69
CA ALA A 85 -21.30 18.72 -24.12
C ALA A 85 -21.98 17.34 -24.19
N ILE A 86 -21.22 16.25 -24.36
CA ILE A 86 -21.76 14.90 -24.57
C ILE A 86 -21.45 13.93 -23.42
N SER A 87 -20.58 14.29 -22.52
CA SER A 87 -20.11 13.41 -21.44
C SER A 87 -20.06 14.15 -20.11
N VAL A 88 -20.73 13.57 -19.11
CA VAL A 88 -20.41 13.87 -17.72
C VAL A 88 -19.35 12.85 -17.30
N PRO A 89 -18.15 13.27 -16.86
CA PRO A 89 -17.15 12.34 -16.36
C PRO A 89 -17.72 11.44 -15.26
N ASP A 90 -17.49 10.14 -15.38
CA ASP A 90 -17.94 9.13 -14.43
C ASP A 90 -17.16 9.15 -13.10
N SER A 91 -16.06 9.90 -13.04
CA SER A 91 -15.33 10.16 -11.80
C SER A 91 -14.90 11.62 -11.69
N GLN A 92 -14.84 12.10 -10.46
CA GLN A 92 -14.40 13.45 -10.11
C GLN A 92 -12.93 13.67 -10.54
N GLN A 93 -12.08 12.67 -10.34
CA GLN A 93 -10.67 12.72 -10.74
C GLN A 93 -10.48 12.93 -12.26
N ARG A 94 -11.26 12.23 -13.09
CA ARG A 94 -11.23 12.44 -14.56
C ARG A 94 -11.65 13.85 -14.93
N ARG A 95 -12.63 14.40 -14.23
CA ARG A 95 -13.06 15.79 -14.40
C ARG A 95 -11.94 16.77 -14.09
N ASP A 96 -11.26 16.58 -12.94
CA ASP A 96 -10.19 17.47 -12.51
C ASP A 96 -8.99 17.44 -13.47
N ILE A 97 -8.55 16.25 -13.88
CA ILE A 97 -7.49 16.09 -14.89
C ILE A 97 -7.87 16.74 -16.23
N SER A 98 -9.12 16.61 -16.67
CA SER A 98 -9.60 17.28 -17.89
C SER A 98 -9.50 18.80 -17.79
N LEU A 99 -9.79 19.37 -16.60
CA LEU A 99 -9.64 20.82 -16.35
C LEU A 99 -8.19 21.28 -16.38
N VAL A 100 -7.24 20.45 -15.91
CA VAL A 100 -5.80 20.74 -15.98
C VAL A 100 -5.38 20.86 -17.46
N PHE A 101 -5.66 19.82 -18.27
CA PHE A 101 -5.29 19.82 -19.68
C PHE A 101 -5.98 20.91 -20.48
N GLU A 102 -7.25 21.21 -20.21
CA GLU A 102 -7.94 22.32 -20.86
C GLU A 102 -7.30 23.66 -20.52
N SER A 103 -7.01 23.91 -19.25
CA SER A 103 -6.32 25.14 -18.81
C SER A 103 -4.98 25.31 -19.52
N TYR A 104 -4.24 24.23 -19.71
CA TYR A 104 -2.97 24.21 -20.45
C TYR A 104 -3.16 24.57 -21.90
N VAL A 105 -4.05 23.87 -22.65
CA VAL A 105 -4.21 24.10 -24.10
C VAL A 105 -4.76 25.50 -24.39
N LEU A 106 -5.63 26.05 -23.52
CA LEU A 106 -6.13 27.41 -23.66
C LEU A 106 -5.02 28.46 -23.44
N ALA A 107 -4.12 28.21 -22.49
CA ALA A 107 -2.96 29.07 -22.26
C ALA A 107 -1.99 29.01 -23.45
N LYS A 108 -1.69 27.83 -24.00
CA LYS A 108 -0.86 27.66 -25.20
C LYS A 108 -1.49 28.29 -26.44
N ALA A 109 -2.81 28.19 -26.60
CA ALA A 109 -3.50 28.88 -27.68
C ALA A 109 -3.37 30.42 -27.59
N SER A 110 -3.46 30.97 -26.39
CA SER A 110 -3.27 32.40 -26.14
C SER A 110 -1.84 32.87 -26.47
N GLU A 111 -0.84 32.09 -26.06
CA GLU A 111 0.57 32.32 -26.38
C GLU A 111 0.83 32.27 -27.89
N GLN A 112 0.33 31.22 -28.55
CA GLN A 112 0.48 31.03 -30.00
C GLN A 112 -0.12 32.20 -30.82
N ASN A 113 -1.27 32.70 -30.34
CA ASN A 113 -1.96 33.84 -30.96
C ASN A 113 -1.39 35.19 -30.53
N LYS A 114 -0.35 35.23 -29.70
CA LYS A 114 0.29 36.44 -29.15
C LYS A 114 -0.68 37.37 -28.40
N THR A 115 -1.76 36.81 -27.82
CA THR A 115 -2.71 37.57 -27.00
C THR A 115 -2.28 37.75 -25.57
N ASP A 116 -1.50 36.79 -25.05
CA ASP A 116 -0.89 36.84 -23.71
C ASP A 116 0.34 35.94 -23.67
N SER A 117 1.20 36.05 -22.65
CA SER A 117 2.25 35.07 -22.36
C SER A 117 1.62 33.77 -21.83
N PHE A 118 2.31 32.63 -22.01
CA PHE A 118 1.85 31.37 -21.41
C PHE A 118 1.58 31.51 -19.90
N THR A 119 2.54 32.07 -19.15
CA THR A 119 2.43 32.30 -17.69
C THR A 119 1.22 33.14 -17.32
N GLY A 120 0.98 34.24 -18.05
CA GLY A 120 -0.16 35.13 -17.82
C GLY A 120 -1.50 34.44 -18.10
N ALA A 121 -1.61 33.83 -19.28
CA ALA A 121 -2.79 33.10 -19.70
C ALA A 121 -3.11 31.91 -18.79
N PHE A 122 -2.11 31.08 -18.45
CA PHE A 122 -2.31 29.96 -17.55
C PHE A 122 -2.74 30.42 -16.14
N SER A 123 -2.07 31.43 -15.58
CA SER A 123 -2.45 31.97 -14.26
C SER A 123 -3.89 32.48 -14.25
N LYS A 124 -4.37 33.06 -15.34
CA LYS A 124 -5.76 33.51 -15.49
C LYS A 124 -6.73 32.34 -15.56
N GLN A 125 -6.41 31.29 -16.34
CA GLN A 125 -7.23 30.06 -16.41
C GLN A 125 -7.29 29.37 -15.05
N PHE A 126 -6.15 29.14 -14.40
CA PHE A 126 -6.07 28.54 -13.07
C PHE A 126 -6.99 29.25 -12.07
N ARG A 127 -6.91 30.58 -11.95
CA ARG A 127 -7.79 31.35 -11.05
C ARG A 127 -9.26 31.24 -11.44
N ALA A 128 -9.57 31.24 -12.74
CA ALA A 128 -10.94 31.16 -13.22
C ALA A 128 -11.60 29.82 -12.87
N VAL A 129 -10.85 28.70 -12.91
CA VAL A 129 -11.38 27.38 -12.58
C VAL A 129 -11.45 27.12 -11.07
N LEU A 130 -10.53 27.66 -10.23
CA LEU A 130 -10.54 27.45 -8.79
C LEU A 130 -11.47 28.42 -8.04
N ALA A 131 -11.58 29.66 -8.49
CA ALA A 131 -12.30 30.70 -7.75
C ALA A 131 -13.76 30.39 -7.40
N PRO A 132 -14.56 29.75 -8.28
CA PRO A 132 -15.96 29.42 -8.00
C PRO A 132 -16.17 28.18 -7.14
N LEU A 133 -15.13 27.36 -6.92
CA LEU A 133 -15.23 26.10 -6.22
C LEU A 133 -15.31 26.30 -4.70
N ASP A 134 -16.01 25.41 -4.01
CA ASP A 134 -15.90 25.26 -2.57
C ASP A 134 -14.50 24.74 -2.17
N ASN A 135 -14.26 24.61 -0.86
CA ASN A 135 -12.93 24.24 -0.39
C ASN A 135 -12.53 22.81 -0.73
N PRO A 136 -13.39 21.77 -0.59
CA PRO A 136 -13.04 20.41 -1.01
C PRO A 136 -12.70 20.30 -2.49
N ASP A 137 -13.54 20.87 -3.35
CA ASP A 137 -13.35 20.83 -4.79
C ASP A 137 -12.11 21.62 -5.23
N ALA A 138 -11.86 22.78 -4.61
CA ALA A 138 -10.67 23.59 -4.89
C ALA A 138 -9.38 22.88 -4.43
N TYR A 139 -9.40 22.23 -3.26
CA TYR A 139 -8.27 21.42 -2.79
C TYR A 139 -7.94 20.30 -3.76
N ARG A 140 -8.95 19.51 -4.16
CA ARG A 140 -8.78 18.37 -5.06
C ARG A 140 -8.27 18.81 -6.44
N LEU A 141 -8.84 19.87 -7.01
CA LEU A 141 -8.38 20.41 -8.30
C LEU A 141 -6.97 20.98 -8.20
N GLY A 142 -6.64 21.70 -7.10
CA GLY A 142 -5.30 22.19 -6.80
C GLY A 142 -4.28 21.05 -6.73
N TYR A 143 -4.65 19.95 -6.09
CA TYR A 143 -3.84 18.74 -6.03
C TYR A 143 -3.60 18.12 -7.40
N ALA A 144 -4.63 18.06 -8.26
CA ALA A 144 -4.49 17.59 -9.64
C ALA A 144 -3.50 18.46 -10.46
N PHE A 145 -3.50 19.79 -10.28
CA PHE A 145 -2.51 20.68 -10.89
C PHE A 145 -1.09 20.45 -10.37
N SER A 146 -0.92 19.96 -9.17
CA SER A 146 0.39 19.76 -8.50
C SER A 146 1.11 18.45 -8.88
N THR A 147 0.61 17.71 -9.86
CA THR A 147 1.22 16.46 -10.32
C THR A 147 2.68 16.70 -10.75
N LEU A 148 3.59 15.92 -10.15
CA LEU A 148 5.02 16.05 -10.40
C LEU A 148 5.41 15.38 -11.73
N PRO A 149 6.15 16.07 -12.61
CA PRO A 149 6.55 15.52 -13.92
C PRO A 149 7.58 14.38 -13.83
N PHE A 150 8.24 14.20 -12.69
CA PHE A 150 9.28 13.18 -12.50
C PHE A 150 8.83 11.75 -12.84
N TYR A 151 7.68 11.33 -12.31
CA TYR A 151 7.16 9.98 -12.57
C TYR A 151 6.71 9.80 -14.01
N ILE A 152 6.10 10.84 -14.60
CA ILE A 152 5.67 10.85 -16.00
C ILE A 152 6.90 10.76 -16.92
N ARG A 153 7.98 11.48 -16.60
CA ARG A 153 9.24 11.42 -17.31
C ARG A 153 9.85 10.02 -17.29
N ARG A 154 9.85 9.36 -16.13
CA ARG A 154 10.33 7.97 -15.99
C ARG A 154 9.49 7.01 -16.84
N ALA A 155 8.17 7.14 -16.80
CA ALA A 155 7.26 6.34 -17.64
C ALA A 155 7.49 6.57 -19.12
N MET A 156 7.68 7.83 -19.54
CA MET A 156 7.99 8.21 -20.91
C MET A 156 9.34 7.65 -21.38
N ALA A 157 10.38 7.71 -20.53
CA ALA A 157 11.69 7.14 -20.84
C ALA A 157 11.60 5.63 -21.07
N ALA A 158 10.88 4.91 -20.20
CA ALA A 158 10.65 3.48 -20.35
C ALA A 158 9.82 3.15 -21.61
N ALA A 159 8.82 3.97 -21.95
CA ALA A 159 8.04 3.81 -23.17
C ALA A 159 8.90 4.00 -24.43
N LEU A 160 9.71 5.05 -24.49
CA LEU A 160 10.64 5.28 -25.63
C LEU A 160 11.67 4.16 -25.77
N GLY A 161 12.20 3.64 -24.65
CA GLY A 161 13.16 2.54 -24.65
C GLY A 161 12.64 1.26 -25.33
N ARG A 162 11.33 0.99 -25.26
CA ARG A 162 10.71 -0.17 -25.93
C ARG A 162 10.72 -0.06 -27.46
N TYR A 163 10.81 1.16 -28.00
CA TYR A 163 10.77 1.41 -29.45
C TYR A 163 12.14 1.79 -30.02
N GLY A 164 13.24 1.70 -29.24
CA GLY A 164 14.58 2.14 -29.66
C GLY A 164 15.13 1.46 -30.91
N SER A 165 14.68 0.25 -31.24
CA SER A 165 15.03 -0.48 -32.47
C SER A 165 13.85 -0.69 -33.43
N ALA A 166 12.66 -0.19 -33.10
CA ALA A 166 11.45 -0.33 -33.90
C ALA A 166 11.40 0.71 -35.02
N SER A 167 10.93 0.30 -36.20
CA SER A 167 10.68 1.20 -37.35
C SER A 167 9.24 1.67 -37.42
N GLY A 168 8.36 1.22 -36.51
CA GLY A 168 6.95 1.54 -36.46
C GLY A 168 6.33 1.29 -35.10
N VAL A 169 5.15 1.81 -34.89
CA VAL A 169 4.35 1.69 -33.68
C VAL A 169 2.89 1.45 -34.06
N SER A 170 2.20 0.56 -33.36
CA SER A 170 0.77 0.36 -33.54
C SER A 170 -0.01 1.61 -33.15
N ARG A 171 -1.23 1.75 -33.66
CA ARG A 171 -2.08 2.91 -33.39
C ARG A 171 -2.35 3.15 -31.92
N ASP A 172 -2.63 2.08 -31.16
CA ASP A 172 -2.99 2.18 -29.75
C ASP A 172 -1.77 2.49 -28.87
N GLU A 173 -0.62 1.93 -29.22
CA GLU A 173 0.67 2.28 -28.60
C GLU A 173 1.08 3.71 -28.91
N ALA A 174 0.89 4.17 -30.16
CA ALA A 174 1.13 5.56 -30.54
C ALA A 174 0.28 6.53 -29.70
N LEU A 175 -1.02 6.26 -29.54
CA LEU A 175 -1.88 7.09 -28.70
C LEU A 175 -1.45 7.07 -27.24
N SER A 176 -1.06 5.92 -26.72
CA SER A 176 -0.57 5.79 -25.35
C SER A 176 0.72 6.60 -25.12
N LEU A 177 1.66 6.53 -26.08
CA LEU A 177 2.88 7.31 -26.06
C LEU A 177 2.61 8.82 -26.12
N LEU A 178 1.68 9.24 -26.99
CA LEU A 178 1.29 10.65 -27.12
C LEU A 178 0.56 11.20 -25.90
N ARG A 179 -0.23 10.37 -25.19
CA ARG A 179 -0.82 10.74 -23.90
C ARG A 179 0.24 10.98 -22.83
N LEU A 180 1.24 10.08 -22.72
CA LEU A 180 2.37 10.27 -21.81
C LEU A 180 3.16 11.53 -22.14
N TYR A 181 3.40 11.80 -23.42
CA TYR A 181 4.10 13.01 -23.85
C TYR A 181 3.31 14.27 -23.51
N LEU A 182 2.00 14.32 -23.82
CA LEU A 182 1.15 15.47 -23.48
C LEU A 182 1.15 15.72 -21.98
N ALA A 183 1.06 14.68 -21.17
CA ALA A 183 1.13 14.80 -19.72
C ALA A 183 2.49 15.35 -19.28
N LEU A 184 3.61 14.80 -19.79
CA LEU A 184 4.95 15.28 -19.44
C LEU A 184 5.14 16.76 -19.83
N GLU A 185 4.74 17.15 -21.02
CA GLU A 185 4.83 18.54 -21.50
C GLU A 185 3.98 19.46 -20.63
N THR A 186 2.70 19.11 -20.41
CA THR A 186 1.77 19.89 -19.60
C THR A 186 2.33 20.12 -18.18
N PHE A 187 2.64 19.05 -17.44
CA PHE A 187 3.08 19.18 -16.07
C PHE A 187 4.49 19.78 -15.94
N SER A 188 5.37 19.61 -16.92
CA SER A 188 6.67 20.28 -16.93
C SER A 188 6.54 21.81 -17.07
N ASP A 189 5.62 22.25 -17.94
CA ASP A 189 5.42 23.68 -18.20
C ASP A 189 4.69 24.39 -17.04
N ILE A 190 3.70 23.74 -16.42
CA ILE A 190 2.90 24.34 -15.35
C ILE A 190 3.53 24.22 -13.96
N ASN A 191 4.36 23.20 -13.69
CA ASN A 191 4.93 22.93 -12.36
C ASN A 191 5.64 24.14 -11.74
N PRO A 192 6.44 24.95 -12.47
CA PRO A 192 7.08 26.14 -11.90
C PRO A 192 6.08 27.23 -11.46
N LEU A 193 4.85 27.20 -11.92
CA LEU A 193 3.82 28.23 -11.71
C LEU A 193 2.83 27.83 -10.61
N VAL A 194 2.50 26.55 -10.53
CA VAL A 194 1.37 26.04 -9.75
C VAL A 194 1.52 26.29 -8.26
N GLY A 195 2.70 26.05 -7.67
CA GLY A 195 2.90 26.25 -6.24
C GLY A 195 2.58 27.68 -5.77
N GLY A 196 3.02 28.69 -6.54
CA GLY A 196 2.72 30.10 -6.24
C GLY A 196 1.23 30.44 -6.38
N LEU A 197 0.54 29.84 -7.36
CA LEU A 197 -0.87 30.04 -7.60
C LEU A 197 -1.76 29.38 -6.53
N ILE A 198 -1.40 28.15 -6.11
CA ILE A 198 -2.04 27.47 -4.99
C ILE A 198 -1.87 28.27 -3.71
N ALA A 199 -0.63 28.68 -3.37
CA ALA A 199 -0.38 29.48 -2.18
C ALA A 199 -1.17 30.81 -2.17
N GLN A 200 -1.46 31.37 -3.33
CA GLN A 200 -2.32 32.54 -3.45
C GLN A 200 -3.79 32.21 -3.14
N ASP A 201 -4.32 31.09 -3.63
CA ASP A 201 -5.69 30.63 -3.34
C ASP A 201 -5.83 30.20 -1.89
N ASP A 202 -4.84 29.48 -1.34
CA ASP A 202 -4.77 29.05 0.06
C ASP A 202 -4.87 30.23 1.02
N ARG A 203 -4.12 31.30 0.76
CA ARG A 203 -4.19 32.54 1.57
C ARG A 203 -5.59 33.18 1.55
N ARG A 204 -6.40 32.92 0.57
CA ARG A 204 -7.78 33.38 0.51
C ARG A 204 -8.70 32.49 1.37
N ARG A 205 -8.46 31.18 1.38
CA ARG A 205 -9.34 30.16 1.98
C ARG A 205 -9.00 29.82 3.43
N TYR A 206 -7.69 29.79 3.75
CA TYR A 206 -7.20 29.21 5.00
C TYR A 206 -6.34 30.18 5.81
N GLU A 207 -6.32 29.93 7.12
CA GLU A 207 -5.29 30.39 8.05
C GLU A 207 -4.32 29.25 8.28
N ILE A 208 -3.05 29.42 7.93
CA ILE A 208 -1.99 28.41 7.98
C ILE A 208 -0.95 28.84 9.00
N ASN A 209 -0.68 27.98 9.97
CA ASN A 209 0.44 28.12 10.90
C ASN A 209 1.35 26.88 10.71
N GLU A 210 2.50 27.06 10.13
CA GLU A 210 3.41 25.99 9.75
C GLU A 210 4.31 25.50 10.90
N ASP A 211 4.38 26.23 12.03
CA ASP A 211 5.29 25.93 13.14
C ASP A 211 4.69 26.24 14.49
N SER A 212 3.78 25.38 14.96
CA SER A 212 3.27 25.40 16.31
C SER A 212 4.13 24.48 17.20
N VAL A 213 4.86 25.07 18.15
CA VAL A 213 5.68 24.32 19.11
C VAL A 213 4.86 23.98 20.37
N ILE A 214 4.73 22.70 20.67
CA ILE A 214 3.92 22.18 21.78
C ILE A 214 4.84 21.51 22.79
N ARG A 215 4.72 21.89 24.06
CA ARG A 215 5.50 21.31 25.16
C ARG A 215 4.84 20.03 25.65
N THR A 216 5.60 18.97 25.75
CA THR A 216 5.18 17.67 26.30
C THR A 216 5.28 17.66 27.83
N THR A 217 4.68 16.64 28.47
CA THR A 217 4.65 16.53 29.95
C THR A 217 6.01 16.29 30.60
N ASP A 218 6.96 15.72 29.87
CA ASP A 218 8.34 15.48 30.30
C ASP A 218 9.30 16.63 29.93
N GLY A 219 8.75 17.75 29.43
CA GLY A 219 9.49 18.96 29.10
C GLY A 219 10.11 19.01 27.71
N ALA A 220 9.98 17.94 26.91
CA ALA A 220 10.35 17.95 25.52
C ALA A 220 9.39 18.82 24.68
N THR A 221 9.65 18.97 23.41
CA THR A 221 8.77 19.65 22.47
C THR A 221 8.47 18.81 21.26
N VAL A 222 7.29 19.00 20.70
CA VAL A 222 6.89 18.55 19.36
C VAL A 222 6.44 19.74 18.55
N SER A 223 6.58 19.70 17.24
CA SER A 223 6.08 20.73 16.34
C SER A 223 4.90 20.24 15.53
N ALA A 224 4.06 21.18 15.07
CA ALA A 224 2.88 20.85 14.29
C ALA A 224 2.55 21.95 13.28
N VAL A 225 2.03 21.54 12.13
CA VAL A 225 1.34 22.38 11.17
C VAL A 225 -0.16 22.44 11.51
N VAL A 226 -0.75 23.62 11.51
CA VAL A 226 -2.17 23.85 11.77
C VAL A 226 -2.79 24.63 10.62
N VAL A 227 -3.82 24.08 9.99
CA VAL A 227 -4.57 24.75 8.93
C VAL A 227 -6.04 24.84 9.31
N ARG A 228 -6.64 26.03 9.13
CA ARG A 228 -8.04 26.30 9.48
C ARG A 228 -8.77 27.02 8.35
N PRO A 229 -10.06 26.71 8.10
CA PRO A 229 -10.86 27.54 7.21
C PRO A 229 -10.97 28.97 7.75
N LYS A 230 -10.83 29.98 6.91
CA LYS A 230 -11.00 31.40 7.32
C LYS A 230 -12.43 31.70 7.73
N GLY A 231 -12.55 32.54 8.77
CA GLY A 231 -13.86 32.99 9.26
C GLY A 231 -14.69 31.91 9.94
N ALA A 232 -14.18 30.71 10.12
CA ALA A 232 -14.88 29.63 10.79
C ALA A 232 -14.95 29.88 12.32
N ALA A 233 -16.06 29.44 12.92
CA ALA A 233 -16.22 29.34 14.37
C ALA A 233 -15.33 28.18 14.92
N ARG A 234 -15.54 27.80 16.16
CA ARG A 234 -14.90 26.60 16.72
C ARG A 234 -15.29 25.34 15.94
N LEU A 235 -14.30 24.58 15.52
CA LEU A 235 -14.47 23.38 14.73
C LEU A 235 -13.86 22.15 15.43
N PRO A 236 -14.36 20.94 15.15
CA PRO A 236 -13.65 19.71 15.50
C PRO A 236 -12.34 19.63 14.72
N THR A 237 -11.37 18.94 15.28
CA THR A 237 -10.03 18.80 14.68
C THR A 237 -9.81 17.38 14.19
N LEU A 238 -9.24 17.24 12.98
CA LEU A 238 -8.62 15.99 12.53
C LEU A 238 -7.12 16.13 12.61
N MET A 239 -6.48 15.17 13.30
CA MET A 239 -5.04 15.17 13.57
C MET A 239 -4.37 13.96 12.95
N GLU A 240 -3.27 14.19 12.25
CA GLU A 240 -2.25 13.18 12.00
C GLU A 240 -1.07 13.40 12.95
N PHE A 241 -0.51 12.31 13.49
CA PHE A 241 0.72 12.33 14.25
C PHE A 241 1.74 11.41 13.58
N SER A 242 2.88 11.96 13.18
CA SER A 242 3.74 11.32 12.20
C SER A 242 5.22 11.51 12.46
N ILE A 243 6.02 10.51 12.09
CA ILE A 243 7.47 10.64 11.96
C ILE A 243 7.86 11.21 10.59
N TYR A 244 6.97 11.12 9.61
CA TYR A 244 7.19 11.66 8.27
C TYR A 244 6.92 13.16 8.24
N THR A 245 7.72 13.88 7.47
CA THR A 245 7.68 15.36 7.45
C THR A 245 7.25 15.96 6.13
N ASP A 246 7.27 15.18 5.09
CA ASP A 246 6.76 15.56 3.78
C ASP A 246 5.23 15.66 3.82
N HIS A 247 4.66 16.52 2.99
CA HIS A 247 3.21 16.72 2.84
C HIS A 247 2.42 17.17 4.09
N ALA A 248 3.08 17.58 5.17
CA ALA A 248 2.41 17.96 6.42
C ALA A 248 1.36 19.08 6.23
N ALA A 249 1.72 20.14 5.51
CA ALA A 249 0.80 21.24 5.22
C ALA A 249 -0.36 20.82 4.31
N GLU A 250 -0.11 19.91 3.35
CA GLU A 250 -1.14 19.40 2.45
C GLU A 250 -2.14 18.52 3.19
N ALA A 251 -1.69 17.60 4.05
CA ALA A 251 -2.58 16.75 4.85
C ALA A 251 -3.45 17.57 5.83
N ALA A 252 -2.84 18.56 6.49
CA ALA A 252 -3.59 19.47 7.35
C ALA A 252 -4.60 20.33 6.55
N LYS A 253 -4.22 20.78 5.33
CA LYS A 253 -5.08 21.56 4.44
C LYS A 253 -6.25 20.72 3.91
N GLU A 254 -6.05 19.45 3.60
CA GLU A 254 -7.13 18.55 3.19
C GLU A 254 -8.23 18.49 4.25
N SER A 255 -7.87 18.30 5.51
CA SER A 255 -8.82 18.32 6.62
C SER A 255 -9.53 19.66 6.75
N ALA A 256 -8.80 20.77 6.55
CA ALA A 256 -9.39 22.12 6.58
C ALA A 256 -10.34 22.34 5.40
N ALA A 257 -10.03 21.80 4.23
CA ALA A 257 -10.91 21.86 3.06
C ALA A 257 -12.27 21.21 3.35
N HIS A 258 -12.27 20.12 4.11
CA HIS A 258 -13.50 19.41 4.52
C HIS A 258 -14.18 20.01 5.76
N GLY A 259 -13.79 21.22 6.18
CA GLY A 259 -14.48 21.95 7.27
C GLY A 259 -14.12 21.47 8.67
N TYR A 260 -12.90 21.00 8.86
CA TYR A 260 -12.26 20.71 10.14
C TYR A 260 -11.14 21.70 10.42
N VAL A 261 -10.56 21.66 11.61
CA VAL A 261 -9.20 22.12 11.80
C VAL A 261 -8.27 20.94 11.45
N GLY A 262 -7.37 21.11 10.50
CA GLY A 262 -6.34 20.11 10.20
C GLY A 262 -5.09 20.37 11.05
N VAL A 263 -4.62 19.34 11.74
CA VAL A 263 -3.37 19.38 12.50
C VAL A 263 -2.48 18.21 12.07
N TYR A 264 -1.29 18.52 11.58
CA TYR A 264 -0.25 17.52 11.33
C TYR A 264 0.88 17.74 12.32
N ALA A 265 0.97 16.87 13.31
CA ALA A 265 1.98 16.95 14.36
C ALA A 265 3.09 15.92 14.12
N PHE A 266 4.32 16.32 14.40
CA PHE A 266 5.49 15.49 14.17
C PHE A 266 5.90 14.73 15.43
N THR A 267 6.43 13.52 15.28
CA THR A 267 7.21 12.84 16.31
C THR A 267 8.29 13.78 16.86
N ARG A 268 8.58 13.71 18.18
CA ARG A 268 9.63 14.53 18.78
C ARG A 268 10.95 14.41 18.00
N GLY A 269 11.72 15.48 17.96
CA GLY A 269 12.96 15.59 17.22
C GLY A 269 12.79 16.02 15.76
N LYS A 270 11.59 15.87 15.20
CA LYS A 270 11.28 16.34 13.84
C LYS A 270 10.85 17.81 13.83
N GLY A 271 10.93 18.45 12.66
CA GLY A 271 10.61 19.88 12.50
C GLY A 271 11.39 20.78 13.43
N SER A 272 10.71 21.64 14.17
CA SER A 272 11.34 22.58 15.12
C SER A 272 11.66 21.98 16.50
N SER A 273 11.30 20.72 16.76
CA SER A 273 11.66 20.06 18.01
C SER A 273 13.16 19.85 18.16
N SER A 274 13.69 20.03 19.38
CA SER A 274 15.12 19.83 19.70
C SER A 274 15.43 18.48 20.37
N ALA A 275 14.40 17.67 20.64
CA ALA A 275 14.56 16.37 21.28
C ALA A 275 15.20 15.33 20.34
N PRO A 276 15.75 14.22 20.83
CA PRO A 276 16.13 13.08 20.01
C PRO A 276 14.92 12.46 19.29
N ILE A 277 15.15 11.94 18.09
CA ILE A 277 14.13 11.18 17.35
C ILE A 277 14.21 9.72 17.84
N GLU A 278 13.13 9.23 18.44
CA GLU A 278 13.03 7.85 18.97
C GLU A 278 11.74 7.20 18.42
N PRO A 279 11.80 6.55 17.25
CA PRO A 279 10.63 5.98 16.61
C PRO A 279 9.89 5.01 17.54
N PHE A 280 8.56 5.11 17.55
CA PHE A 280 7.63 4.31 18.35
C PHE A 280 7.62 4.56 19.86
N GLU A 281 8.72 5.03 20.48
CA GLU A 281 8.90 4.95 21.92
C GLU A 281 8.09 5.99 22.71
N ARG A 282 7.85 7.18 22.15
CA ARG A 282 7.22 8.30 22.83
C ARG A 282 5.93 8.82 22.20
N ASP A 283 5.62 8.35 21.00
CA ASP A 283 4.55 8.91 20.17
C ASP A 283 3.18 8.95 20.86
N GLY A 284 2.84 7.92 21.63
CA GLY A 284 1.56 7.90 22.36
C GLY A 284 1.41 8.99 23.41
N LEU A 285 2.49 9.29 24.17
CA LEU A 285 2.50 10.35 25.16
C LEU A 285 2.56 11.73 24.54
N ASP A 286 3.30 11.87 23.44
CA ASP A 286 3.44 13.12 22.71
C ASP A 286 2.14 13.45 21.97
N ALA A 287 1.52 12.49 21.31
CA ALA A 287 0.19 12.66 20.70
C ALA A 287 -0.86 13.08 21.73
N GLN A 288 -0.83 12.48 22.95
CA GLN A 288 -1.70 12.89 24.05
C GLN A 288 -1.48 14.38 24.43
N ALA A 289 -0.21 14.83 24.48
CA ALA A 289 0.11 16.22 24.79
C ALA A 289 -0.45 17.17 23.72
N VAL A 290 -0.30 16.79 22.43
CA VAL A 290 -0.85 17.57 21.30
C VAL A 290 -2.38 17.60 21.36
N ILE A 291 -3.05 16.48 21.60
CA ILE A 291 -4.54 16.42 21.74
C ILE A 291 -5.01 17.34 22.86
N ARG A 292 -4.34 17.33 24.02
CA ARG A 292 -4.67 18.25 25.13
C ARG A 292 -4.43 19.73 24.79
N TRP A 293 -3.39 20.00 23.99
CA TRP A 293 -3.11 21.36 23.52
C TRP A 293 -4.18 21.82 22.54
N ILE A 294 -4.57 20.99 21.56
CA ILE A 294 -5.66 21.27 20.60
C ILE A 294 -6.96 21.62 21.35
N ALA A 295 -7.35 20.82 22.33
CA ALA A 295 -8.59 21.03 23.07
C ALA A 295 -8.68 22.36 23.82
N ARG A 296 -7.54 23.03 24.07
CA ARG A 296 -7.47 24.34 24.76
C ARG A 296 -7.40 25.52 23.80
N GLN A 297 -7.30 25.26 22.50
CA GLN A 297 -7.17 26.35 21.52
C GLN A 297 -8.50 27.07 21.33
N PRO A 298 -8.48 28.40 21.10
CA PRO A 298 -9.70 29.18 20.94
C PRO A 298 -10.51 28.78 19.69
N TRP A 299 -9.89 28.17 18.72
CA TRP A 299 -10.51 27.70 17.49
C TRP A 299 -11.04 26.26 17.56
N SER A 300 -10.73 25.52 18.61
CA SER A 300 -11.17 24.13 18.80
C SER A 300 -12.52 24.06 19.52
N ASP A 301 -13.37 23.14 19.11
CA ASP A 301 -14.60 22.81 19.84
C ASP A 301 -14.37 21.76 20.95
N GLY A 302 -13.12 21.29 21.12
CA GLY A 302 -12.71 20.33 22.11
C GLY A 302 -12.79 18.87 21.67
N ARG A 303 -13.20 18.58 20.43
CA ARG A 303 -13.27 17.23 19.87
C ARG A 303 -12.12 17.02 18.89
N VAL A 304 -11.40 15.91 19.05
CA VAL A 304 -10.29 15.51 18.18
C VAL A 304 -10.56 14.11 17.62
N GLY A 305 -10.48 13.98 16.30
CA GLY A 305 -10.33 12.71 15.60
C GLY A 305 -8.88 12.53 15.15
N MET A 306 -8.38 11.30 15.03
CA MET A 306 -7.10 11.02 14.43
C MET A 306 -7.26 10.18 13.16
N CYS A 307 -6.39 10.40 12.17
CA CYS A 307 -6.36 9.66 10.93
C CYS A 307 -4.91 9.45 10.44
N GLY A 308 -4.74 8.70 9.37
CA GLY A 308 -3.47 8.40 8.76
C GLY A 308 -3.12 6.92 8.76
N GLY A 309 -2.16 6.53 7.94
CA GLY A 309 -1.84 5.14 7.69
C GLY A 309 -0.42 4.74 8.12
N SER A 310 -0.18 3.41 8.18
CA SER A 310 1.12 2.84 8.50
C SER A 310 1.63 3.29 9.88
N TYR A 311 2.72 4.02 9.95
CA TYR A 311 3.20 4.65 11.19
C TYR A 311 2.15 5.57 11.81
N ASN A 312 1.46 6.38 11.00
CA ASN A 312 0.40 7.27 11.47
C ASN A 312 -0.84 6.47 11.96
N GLY A 313 -1.01 5.22 11.52
CA GLY A 313 -1.99 4.27 12.07
C GLY A 313 -1.58 3.79 13.47
N PHE A 314 -0.32 3.42 13.64
CA PHE A 314 0.25 3.06 14.94
C PHE A 314 0.07 4.19 15.97
N THR A 315 0.38 5.44 15.60
CA THR A 315 0.33 6.58 16.55
C THR A 315 -1.08 6.83 17.11
N GLN A 316 -2.11 6.47 16.38
CA GLN A 316 -3.51 6.58 16.84
C GLN A 316 -3.80 5.57 17.96
N TRP A 317 -3.41 4.32 17.79
CA TRP A 317 -3.54 3.30 18.84
C TRP A 317 -2.68 3.64 20.07
N ALA A 318 -1.46 4.14 19.84
CA ALA A 318 -0.58 4.61 20.90
C ALA A 318 -1.19 5.79 21.70
N ALA A 319 -1.87 6.72 21.01
CA ALA A 319 -2.60 7.81 21.65
C ALA A 319 -3.84 7.31 22.39
N ALA A 320 -4.63 6.41 21.80
CA ALA A 320 -5.84 5.84 22.37
C ALA A 320 -5.56 5.06 23.66
N LYS A 321 -4.43 4.34 23.74
CA LYS A 321 -3.93 3.70 24.97
C LYS A 321 -3.93 4.65 26.18
N ASN A 322 -3.57 5.91 25.95
CA ASN A 322 -3.46 6.93 26.99
C ASN A 322 -4.79 7.66 27.27
N ARG A 323 -5.85 7.39 26.53
CA ARG A 323 -7.22 7.87 26.75
C ARG A 323 -7.33 9.38 26.97
N PRO A 324 -6.79 10.25 26.10
CA PRO A 324 -7.00 11.69 26.25
C PRO A 324 -8.50 12.01 26.03
N SER A 325 -9.12 12.72 26.95
CA SER A 325 -10.58 12.96 26.97
C SER A 325 -11.13 13.68 25.73
N ALA A 326 -10.27 14.43 25.05
CA ALA A 326 -10.64 15.13 23.80
C ALA A 326 -10.58 14.22 22.57
N LEU A 327 -9.89 13.08 22.62
CA LEU A 327 -9.89 12.10 21.52
C LEU A 327 -11.26 11.41 21.49
N LYS A 328 -11.94 11.51 20.35
CA LYS A 328 -13.33 11.05 20.19
C LYS A 328 -13.48 9.92 19.18
N ALA A 329 -12.55 9.77 18.25
CA ALA A 329 -12.53 8.69 17.27
C ALA A 329 -11.15 8.57 16.65
N ILE A 330 -10.82 7.38 16.12
CA ILE A 330 -9.61 7.13 15.36
C ILE A 330 -9.94 6.37 14.07
N MET A 331 -9.23 6.71 12.98
CA MET A 331 -9.30 5.99 11.71
C MET A 331 -7.91 5.53 11.28
N PRO A 332 -7.40 4.44 11.90
CA PRO A 332 -6.10 3.90 11.58
C PRO A 332 -6.15 3.05 10.30
N SER A 333 -5.32 3.38 9.30
CA SER A 333 -5.22 2.67 8.03
C SER A 333 -3.92 1.87 7.98
N ALA A 334 -3.96 0.58 7.56
CA ALA A 334 -2.76 -0.26 7.39
C ALA A 334 -1.77 -0.16 8.57
N SER A 335 -2.27 -0.22 9.80
CA SER A 335 -1.57 0.18 11.01
C SER A 335 -0.40 -0.73 11.38
N ALA A 336 0.78 -0.19 11.63
CA ALA A 336 1.92 -0.94 12.15
C ALA A 336 1.78 -1.27 13.65
N VAL A 337 2.26 -2.45 14.06
CA VAL A 337 2.42 -2.85 15.47
C VAL A 337 3.91 -3.02 15.77
N PRO A 338 4.54 -2.08 16.49
CA PRO A 338 5.97 -2.17 16.80
C PRO A 338 6.33 -3.48 17.48
N GLY A 339 7.33 -4.20 16.96
CA GLY A 339 7.81 -5.47 17.51
C GLY A 339 6.96 -6.71 17.21
N PHE A 340 5.81 -6.56 16.55
CA PHE A 340 4.95 -7.67 16.16
C PHE A 340 4.88 -7.86 14.63
N ASP A 341 4.73 -6.77 13.87
CA ASP A 341 4.77 -6.79 12.41
C ASP A 341 5.85 -5.87 11.81
N ARG A 342 6.32 -4.89 12.58
CA ARG A 342 7.38 -3.92 12.18
C ARG A 342 8.27 -3.57 13.39
N PRO A 343 9.60 -3.50 13.28
CA PRO A 343 10.45 -3.98 12.19
C PRO A 343 10.60 -5.51 12.18
N ILE A 344 9.95 -6.19 13.13
CA ILE A 344 9.96 -7.64 13.33
C ILE A 344 8.61 -8.18 12.88
N GLN A 345 8.60 -9.07 11.90
CA GLN A 345 7.41 -9.77 11.46
C GLN A 345 7.37 -11.15 12.09
N ARG A 346 6.56 -11.32 13.14
CA ARG A 346 6.38 -12.61 13.88
C ARG A 346 7.71 -13.29 14.21
N GLY A 347 8.66 -12.53 14.76
CA GLY A 347 9.98 -13.01 15.18
C GLY A 347 11.10 -12.88 14.13
N ILE A 348 10.80 -12.40 12.91
CA ILE A 348 11.75 -12.27 11.80
C ILE A 348 11.98 -10.79 11.48
N TYR A 349 13.22 -10.33 11.53
CA TYR A 349 13.56 -8.96 11.14
C TYR A 349 13.47 -8.78 9.62
N VAL A 350 12.96 -7.61 9.20
CA VAL A 350 12.77 -7.20 7.81
C VAL A 350 13.82 -6.17 7.42
N ASN A 351 14.67 -6.49 6.44
CA ASN A 351 15.79 -5.61 6.05
C ASN A 351 15.32 -4.23 5.54
N GLY A 352 14.11 -4.11 4.99
CA GLY A 352 13.54 -2.82 4.57
C GLY A 352 13.42 -1.78 5.70
N PHE A 353 13.50 -2.20 6.98
CA PHE A 353 13.53 -1.29 8.12
C PHE A 353 14.94 -0.81 8.47
N TYR A 354 15.99 -1.40 7.92
CA TYR A 354 17.34 -0.87 8.09
C TYR A 354 17.50 0.49 7.41
N PRO A 355 17.20 0.68 6.10
CA PRO A 355 17.23 1.99 5.44
C PRO A 355 16.17 2.97 5.98
N TRP A 356 15.06 2.45 6.53
CA TRP A 356 14.02 3.30 7.10
C TRP A 356 14.49 4.08 8.33
N VAL A 357 15.43 3.54 9.12
CA VAL A 357 15.98 4.24 10.30
C VAL A 357 16.69 5.54 9.89
N PRO A 358 17.76 5.53 9.06
CA PRO A 358 18.42 6.80 8.67
C PRO A 358 17.46 7.72 7.90
N TYR A 359 16.59 7.22 7.06
CA TYR A 359 15.55 7.99 6.39
C TYR A 359 14.75 8.87 7.36
N THR A 360 14.33 8.31 8.48
CA THR A 360 13.45 8.99 9.42
C THR A 360 14.17 9.65 10.59
N THR A 361 15.43 9.32 10.88
CA THR A 361 16.08 9.73 12.14
C THR A 361 17.36 10.53 12.00
N ASP A 362 18.06 10.48 10.85
CA ASP A 362 19.33 11.17 10.67
C ASP A 362 19.15 12.69 10.53
N LYS A 363 17.99 13.12 10.04
CA LYS A 363 17.65 14.53 9.85
C LYS A 363 16.29 14.86 10.48
N LYS A 364 16.11 16.16 10.76
CA LYS A 364 14.80 16.67 11.23
C LYS A 364 13.70 16.58 10.16
N TRP A 365 14.08 16.52 8.90
CA TRP A 365 13.25 16.30 7.73
C TRP A 365 13.56 14.92 7.16
N ASP A 366 12.67 14.38 6.35
CA ASP A 366 12.89 13.08 5.75
C ASP A 366 14.06 13.08 4.78
N ASP A 367 14.87 12.04 4.79
CA ASP A 367 16.03 11.90 3.91
C ASP A 367 15.74 10.96 2.76
N ASP A 368 14.88 11.44 1.84
CA ASP A 368 14.47 10.67 0.66
C ASP A 368 15.65 10.20 -0.20
N ALA A 369 16.71 11.00 -0.27
CA ALA A 369 17.89 10.63 -1.03
C ALA A 369 18.57 9.38 -0.46
N THR A 370 18.68 9.29 0.87
CA THR A 370 19.18 8.11 1.54
C THR A 370 18.21 6.91 1.40
N TYR A 371 16.91 7.14 1.58
CA TYR A 371 15.93 6.05 1.50
C TYR A 371 15.84 5.43 0.11
N ASN A 372 15.91 6.24 -0.93
CA ASN A 372 15.80 5.82 -2.33
C ASN A 372 17.15 5.45 -2.98
N ASP A 373 18.22 5.31 -2.19
CA ASP A 373 19.51 4.81 -2.68
C ASP A 373 19.47 3.27 -2.83
N ASP A 374 18.69 2.80 -3.82
CA ASP A 374 18.52 1.39 -4.12
C ASP A 374 19.88 0.69 -4.35
N ALA A 375 20.85 1.39 -4.91
CA ALA A 375 22.18 0.82 -5.16
C ALA A 375 22.89 0.47 -3.85
N ARG A 376 22.88 1.36 -2.86
CA ARG A 376 23.45 1.17 -1.52
C ARG A 376 22.77 0.00 -0.81
N TRP A 377 21.43 -0.01 -0.78
CA TRP A 377 20.67 -0.98 -0.01
C TRP A 377 20.68 -2.38 -0.63
N ASN A 378 20.65 -2.47 -1.96
CA ASN A 378 20.83 -3.73 -2.66
C ASN A 378 22.25 -4.28 -2.48
N LEU A 379 23.27 -3.43 -2.52
CA LEU A 379 24.66 -3.84 -2.25
C LEU A 379 24.83 -4.32 -0.80
N LEU A 380 24.23 -3.64 0.18
CA LEU A 380 24.25 -4.04 1.59
C LEU A 380 23.64 -5.43 1.77
N ASN A 381 22.42 -5.65 1.31
CA ASN A 381 21.71 -6.92 1.42
C ASN A 381 22.49 -8.06 0.74
N ARG A 382 22.96 -7.80 -0.48
CA ARG A 382 23.76 -8.77 -1.24
C ARG A 382 25.07 -9.12 -0.54
N THR A 383 25.79 -8.10 -0.02
CA THR A 383 27.09 -8.31 0.65
C THR A 383 26.91 -9.11 1.92
N TRP A 384 25.91 -8.74 2.74
CA TRP A 384 25.56 -9.48 3.96
C TRP A 384 25.20 -10.94 3.64
N TYR A 385 24.33 -11.15 2.65
CA TYR A 385 23.86 -12.47 2.24
C TYR A 385 25.00 -13.38 1.79
N LEU A 386 25.89 -12.86 0.92
CA LEU A 386 27.03 -13.62 0.40
C LEU A 386 28.09 -13.90 1.48
N ALA A 387 28.35 -12.95 2.38
CA ALA A 387 29.27 -13.14 3.49
C ALA A 387 28.75 -14.16 4.50
N GLY A 388 27.43 -14.31 4.61
CA GLY A 388 26.81 -15.14 5.64
C GLY A 388 27.10 -14.67 7.07
N ASP A 389 27.40 -13.40 7.23
CA ASP A 389 27.67 -12.77 8.53
C ASP A 389 26.41 -12.69 9.39
N SER A 390 26.58 -12.48 10.69
CA SER A 390 25.45 -12.28 11.62
C SER A 390 24.61 -11.08 11.21
N TYR A 391 23.31 -11.13 11.53
CA TYR A 391 22.40 -10.05 11.18
C TYR A 391 22.77 -8.72 11.88
N ARG A 392 23.45 -8.77 13.04
CA ARG A 392 24.00 -7.60 13.71
C ARG A 392 25.11 -6.91 12.94
N SER A 393 25.69 -7.58 11.94
CA SER A 393 26.79 -7.00 11.15
C SER A 393 26.35 -6.03 10.06
N LEU A 394 25.04 -5.87 9.78
CA LEU A 394 24.53 -4.95 8.76
C LEU A 394 25.11 -3.54 8.92
N GLU A 395 25.13 -3.03 10.16
CA GLU A 395 25.69 -1.71 10.49
C GLU A 395 27.19 -1.61 10.15
N ARG A 396 27.95 -2.66 10.41
CA ARG A 396 29.41 -2.71 10.07
C ARG A 396 29.62 -2.79 8.56
N ILE A 397 28.77 -3.54 7.83
CA ILE A 397 28.86 -3.66 6.38
C ILE A 397 28.47 -2.34 5.71
N ASP A 398 27.42 -1.70 6.16
CA ASP A 398 27.00 -0.39 5.67
C ASP A 398 27.99 0.74 6.00
N GLY A 399 28.77 0.58 7.09
CA GLY A 399 29.74 1.55 7.56
C GLY A 399 29.14 2.74 8.32
N THR A 400 27.83 2.73 8.57
CA THR A 400 27.11 3.80 9.27
C THR A 400 26.53 3.29 10.59
N PRO A 401 26.86 3.93 11.76
CA PRO A 401 26.28 3.55 13.04
C PRO A 401 24.76 3.71 13.07
N SER A 402 24.05 2.68 13.57
CA SER A 402 22.59 2.69 13.71
C SER A 402 22.17 2.28 15.12
N PRO A 403 22.24 3.20 16.12
CA PRO A 403 21.96 2.89 17.52
C PRO A 403 20.50 2.47 17.76
N ILE A 404 19.56 2.97 16.98
CA ILE A 404 18.13 2.60 17.04
C ILE A 404 17.98 1.14 16.60
N TYR A 405 18.61 0.78 15.48
CA TYR A 405 18.56 -0.58 14.97
C TYR A 405 19.18 -1.59 15.94
N ARG A 406 20.33 -1.25 16.55
CA ARG A 406 20.94 -2.06 17.62
C ARG A 406 20.00 -2.25 18.81
N ARG A 407 19.29 -1.18 19.21
CA ARG A 407 18.29 -1.25 20.28
C ARG A 407 17.18 -2.22 19.93
N TRP A 408 16.66 -2.16 18.70
CA TRP A 408 15.64 -3.10 18.26
C TRP A 408 16.14 -4.54 18.28
N LEU A 409 17.34 -4.81 17.78
CA LEU A 409 17.95 -6.15 17.78
C LEU A 409 18.20 -6.70 19.22
N ALA A 410 18.20 -5.85 20.23
CA ALA A 410 18.25 -6.30 21.64
C ALA A 410 16.90 -6.80 22.15
N HIS A 411 15.82 -6.62 21.40
CA HIS A 411 14.45 -7.01 21.75
C HIS A 411 13.84 -7.93 20.68
N PRO A 412 14.37 -9.17 20.49
CA PRO A 412 13.93 -10.06 19.41
C PRO A 412 12.55 -10.68 19.65
N SER A 413 12.02 -10.63 20.87
CA SER A 413 10.67 -11.07 21.24
C SER A 413 9.76 -9.86 21.42
N TYR A 414 8.45 -10.09 21.35
CA TYR A 414 7.44 -9.07 21.68
C TYR A 414 7.36 -8.84 23.19
N ASP A 415 8.45 -8.34 23.78
CA ASP A 415 8.65 -8.12 25.22
C ASP A 415 8.08 -6.77 25.72
N LEU A 416 8.32 -6.42 26.97
CA LEU A 416 7.83 -5.18 27.58
C LEU A 416 8.33 -3.91 26.87
N TYR A 417 9.45 -3.97 26.14
CA TYR A 417 9.94 -2.82 25.36
C TYR A 417 8.91 -2.43 24.30
N TRP A 418 8.41 -3.41 23.53
CA TRP A 418 7.42 -3.20 22.48
C TRP A 418 5.99 -3.04 23.03
N GLN A 419 5.59 -3.88 24.00
CA GLN A 419 4.24 -3.91 24.56
C GLN A 419 3.79 -2.58 25.19
N LYS A 420 4.74 -1.76 25.68
CA LYS A 420 4.42 -0.45 26.26
C LYS A 420 4.06 0.61 25.22
N MET A 421 4.40 0.41 23.93
CA MET A 421 4.21 1.41 22.87
C MET A 421 2.77 1.51 22.39
N VAL A 422 2.02 0.42 22.42
CA VAL A 422 0.64 0.30 21.96
C VAL A 422 -0.25 -0.35 23.03
N PRO A 423 -1.58 -0.36 22.89
CA PRO A 423 -2.43 -1.15 23.79
C PRO A 423 -2.03 -2.62 23.78
N TYR A 424 -2.00 -3.24 24.97
CA TYR A 424 -1.65 -4.63 25.15
C TYR A 424 -2.63 -5.34 26.05
N LYS A 425 -3.19 -6.47 25.61
CA LYS A 425 -4.15 -7.31 26.38
C LYS A 425 -5.30 -6.47 26.93
N ALA A 426 -5.55 -6.53 28.25
CA ALA A 426 -6.66 -5.86 28.92
C ALA A 426 -6.67 -4.31 28.78
N GLU A 427 -5.61 -3.70 28.24
CA GLU A 427 -5.64 -2.27 27.96
C GLU A 427 -6.60 -1.92 26.81
N PHE A 428 -6.83 -2.84 25.88
CA PHE A 428 -7.83 -2.70 24.83
C PHE A 428 -9.25 -2.54 25.37
N ALA A 429 -9.59 -3.21 26.47
CA ALA A 429 -10.90 -3.09 27.10
C ALA A 429 -11.24 -1.66 27.59
N LYS A 430 -10.25 -0.78 27.66
CA LYS A 430 -10.43 0.60 28.09
C LYS A 430 -10.63 1.59 26.94
N ILE A 431 -10.55 1.13 25.70
CA ILE A 431 -10.74 1.94 24.50
C ILE A 431 -12.21 1.82 24.13
N ASP A 432 -12.94 2.91 24.32
CA ASP A 432 -14.42 3.02 24.18
C ASP A 432 -14.85 4.05 23.13
N ILE A 433 -13.92 4.50 22.29
CA ILE A 433 -14.18 5.45 21.19
C ILE A 433 -14.41 4.70 19.89
N PRO A 434 -15.19 5.26 18.94
CA PRO A 434 -15.34 4.70 17.59
C PRO A 434 -14.00 4.56 16.87
N VAL A 435 -13.82 3.41 16.20
CA VAL A 435 -12.64 3.08 15.38
C VAL A 435 -13.11 2.63 13.99
N LEU A 436 -12.48 3.17 12.96
CA LEU A 436 -12.63 2.68 11.59
C LEU A 436 -11.26 2.25 11.07
N GLN A 437 -11.05 0.96 10.88
CA GLN A 437 -9.81 0.41 10.36
C GLN A 437 -9.93 0.11 8.88
N THR A 438 -8.86 0.37 8.12
CA THR A 438 -8.76 -0.01 6.71
C THR A 438 -7.47 -0.79 6.47
N THR A 439 -7.51 -1.82 5.63
CA THR A 439 -6.34 -2.59 5.20
C THR A 439 -6.66 -3.32 3.88
N GLY A 440 -5.71 -4.13 3.38
CA GLY A 440 -5.88 -4.84 2.12
C GLY A 440 -5.40 -6.29 2.18
N TYR A 441 -5.90 -7.11 1.26
CA TYR A 441 -5.43 -8.50 1.08
C TYR A 441 -3.96 -8.55 0.67
N PHE A 442 -3.47 -7.47 0.03
CA PHE A 442 -2.10 -7.31 -0.48
C PHE A 442 -1.34 -6.19 0.24
N ASP A 443 -1.78 -5.85 1.44
CA ASP A 443 -1.18 -4.83 2.28
C ASP A 443 -0.15 -5.44 3.22
N GLY A 444 1.13 -5.09 3.07
CA GLY A 444 2.18 -5.55 3.99
C GLY A 444 1.95 -5.14 5.45
N GLY A 445 1.05 -4.19 5.76
CA GLY A 445 0.63 -3.78 7.11
C GLY A 445 -0.60 -4.51 7.63
N HIS A 446 -1.21 -5.43 6.86
CA HIS A 446 -2.46 -6.05 7.29
C HIS A 446 -2.30 -6.91 8.56
N THR A 447 -1.14 -7.49 8.79
CA THR A 447 -0.87 -8.23 10.04
C THR A 447 -1.07 -7.34 11.27
N GLY A 448 -0.57 -6.09 11.22
CA GLY A 448 -0.73 -5.12 12.30
C GLY A 448 -2.19 -4.64 12.42
N ALA A 449 -2.84 -4.31 11.33
CA ALA A 449 -4.23 -3.88 11.33
C ALA A 449 -5.16 -4.97 11.92
N LEU A 450 -4.99 -6.22 11.49
CA LEU A 450 -5.77 -7.35 12.01
C LEU A 450 -5.44 -7.69 13.46
N TYR A 451 -4.20 -7.46 13.91
CA TYR A 451 -3.84 -7.61 15.32
C TYR A 451 -4.67 -6.64 16.18
N TYR A 452 -4.69 -5.35 15.83
CA TYR A 452 -5.47 -4.37 16.59
C TYR A 452 -6.96 -4.70 16.59
N PHE A 453 -7.52 -5.01 15.44
CA PHE A 453 -8.93 -5.37 15.31
C PHE A 453 -9.30 -6.58 16.17
N THR A 454 -8.50 -7.65 16.06
CA THR A 454 -8.75 -8.91 16.79
C THR A 454 -8.57 -8.73 18.31
N GLU A 455 -7.50 -8.09 18.75
CA GLU A 455 -7.25 -7.87 20.19
C GLU A 455 -8.26 -6.89 20.79
N HIS A 456 -8.70 -5.87 20.03
CA HIS A 456 -9.73 -4.95 20.51
C HIS A 456 -11.05 -5.67 20.76
N HIS A 457 -11.56 -6.42 19.81
CA HIS A 457 -12.80 -7.21 19.99
C HIS A 457 -12.68 -8.33 21.02
N LYS A 458 -11.52 -8.95 21.14
CA LYS A 458 -11.25 -9.99 22.15
C LYS A 458 -11.36 -9.46 23.59
N TYR A 459 -10.84 -8.26 23.86
CA TYR A 459 -10.84 -7.67 25.19
C TYR A 459 -12.02 -6.71 25.44
N ASN A 460 -12.65 -6.21 24.38
CA ASN A 460 -13.88 -5.40 24.41
C ASN A 460 -14.87 -5.94 23.37
N PRO A 461 -15.69 -6.95 23.70
CA PRO A 461 -16.65 -7.53 22.76
C PRO A 461 -17.72 -6.53 22.23
N ASN A 462 -17.88 -5.38 22.88
CA ASN A 462 -18.78 -4.30 22.47
C ASN A 462 -18.02 -3.12 21.82
N ALA A 463 -16.79 -3.32 21.38
CA ALA A 463 -16.03 -2.26 20.73
C ALA A 463 -16.79 -1.74 19.49
N ASP A 464 -16.88 -0.41 19.37
CA ASP A 464 -17.33 0.26 18.15
C ASP A 464 -16.12 0.36 17.20
N ASP A 465 -15.71 -0.80 16.67
CA ASP A 465 -14.53 -0.95 15.80
C ASP A 465 -14.93 -1.65 14.51
N THR A 466 -14.86 -0.93 13.41
CA THR A 466 -15.28 -1.35 12.08
C THR A 466 -14.07 -1.55 11.18
N LEU A 467 -14.02 -2.66 10.44
CA LEU A 467 -12.99 -2.98 9.46
C LEU A 467 -13.52 -2.84 8.03
N VAL A 468 -12.73 -2.21 7.16
CA VAL A 468 -12.89 -2.22 5.70
C VAL A 468 -11.65 -2.89 5.09
N ILE A 469 -11.86 -3.95 4.30
CA ILE A 469 -10.78 -4.69 3.67
C ILE A 469 -11.14 -5.07 2.23
N GLY A 470 -10.19 -4.95 1.32
CA GLY A 470 -10.34 -5.27 -0.09
C GLY A 470 -9.01 -5.64 -0.75
N PRO A 471 -8.94 -5.74 -2.09
CA PRO A 471 -7.73 -6.09 -2.83
C PRO A 471 -6.74 -4.91 -2.91
N TYR A 472 -6.31 -4.42 -1.79
CA TYR A 472 -5.52 -3.20 -1.66
C TYR A 472 -4.08 -3.48 -1.27
N SER A 473 -3.15 -2.67 -1.84
CA SER A 473 -1.76 -2.59 -1.39
C SER A 473 -1.62 -1.62 -0.21
N HIS A 474 -0.44 -1.61 0.41
CA HIS A 474 -0.13 -0.75 1.55
C HIS A 474 -0.35 0.75 1.28
N THR A 475 -0.03 1.22 0.08
CA THR A 475 -0.13 2.64 -0.31
C THR A 475 -1.31 2.95 -1.23
N GLY A 476 -2.02 1.93 -1.71
CA GLY A 476 -3.23 2.06 -2.51
C GLY A 476 -4.49 2.17 -1.66
N GLY A 477 -5.55 1.46 -2.02
CA GLY A 477 -6.85 1.52 -1.35
C GLY A 477 -6.88 1.20 0.15
N ALA A 478 -5.78 0.72 0.74
CA ALA A 478 -5.67 0.59 2.19
C ALA A 478 -5.53 1.95 2.91
N GLN A 479 -4.92 2.95 2.27
CA GLN A 479 -4.65 4.27 2.84
C GLN A 479 -5.12 5.44 1.99
N ASN A 480 -5.21 5.24 0.68
CA ASN A 480 -5.51 6.26 -0.32
C ASN A 480 -6.61 5.79 -1.28
N GLN A 481 -6.67 6.39 -2.47
CA GLN A 481 -7.50 5.88 -3.54
C GLN A 481 -6.97 4.53 -4.04
N SER A 482 -7.87 3.57 -4.33
CA SER A 482 -7.48 2.29 -4.89
C SER A 482 -6.92 2.44 -6.32
N ASP A 483 -5.99 1.55 -6.66
CA ASP A 483 -5.51 1.40 -8.02
C ASP A 483 -6.59 0.76 -8.93
N ASP A 484 -6.51 0.97 -10.24
CA ASP A 484 -7.31 0.21 -11.22
C ASP A 484 -6.70 -1.17 -11.49
N VAL A 485 -5.37 -1.25 -11.46
CA VAL A 485 -4.58 -2.47 -11.65
C VAL A 485 -3.45 -2.50 -10.62
N LEU A 486 -3.33 -3.59 -9.90
CA LEU A 486 -2.29 -3.80 -8.90
C LEU A 486 -1.46 -5.04 -9.27
N ASP A 487 -0.20 -4.85 -9.62
CA ASP A 487 0.78 -5.91 -9.94
C ASP A 487 0.22 -7.03 -10.85
N GLY A 488 -0.44 -6.60 -11.95
CA GLY A 488 -1.05 -7.48 -12.96
C GLY A 488 -2.51 -7.86 -12.67
N TYR A 489 -3.01 -7.66 -11.46
CA TYR A 489 -4.41 -7.92 -11.11
C TYR A 489 -5.28 -6.68 -11.37
N THR A 490 -6.34 -6.82 -12.16
CA THR A 490 -7.35 -5.76 -12.35
C THR A 490 -8.31 -5.76 -11.18
N ILE A 491 -8.32 -4.66 -10.42
CA ILE A 491 -9.20 -4.49 -9.27
C ILE A 491 -10.64 -4.30 -9.73
N ASP A 492 -11.55 -5.04 -9.12
CA ASP A 492 -12.98 -4.99 -9.40
C ASP A 492 -13.54 -3.57 -9.21
N PRO A 493 -14.43 -3.09 -10.09
CA PRO A 493 -14.98 -1.74 -10.00
C PRO A 493 -15.59 -1.39 -8.64
N ALA A 494 -16.27 -2.34 -7.98
CA ALA A 494 -16.84 -2.13 -6.65
C ALA A 494 -15.78 -1.85 -5.57
N ALA A 495 -14.58 -2.41 -5.72
CA ALA A 495 -13.46 -2.23 -4.80
C ALA A 495 -12.69 -0.92 -5.03
N ARG A 496 -12.97 -0.20 -6.12
CA ARG A 496 -12.28 1.07 -6.43
C ARG A 496 -12.83 2.20 -5.58
N ILE A 497 -12.45 2.22 -4.32
CA ILE A 497 -12.86 3.24 -3.35
C ILE A 497 -11.76 4.26 -3.10
N ASP A 498 -12.15 5.40 -2.59
CA ASP A 498 -11.28 6.46 -2.08
C ASP A 498 -11.41 6.52 -0.56
N ILE A 499 -10.36 6.10 0.13
CA ILE A 499 -10.32 6.07 1.61
C ILE A 499 -10.40 7.49 2.21
N HIS A 500 -9.91 8.51 1.50
CA HIS A 500 -10.03 9.89 1.97
C HIS A 500 -11.48 10.35 1.99
N GLN A 501 -12.26 10.04 0.94
CA GLN A 501 -13.69 10.33 0.93
C GLN A 501 -14.45 9.56 2.02
N LEU A 502 -14.12 8.27 2.22
CA LEU A 502 -14.69 7.48 3.30
C LEU A 502 -14.36 8.07 4.67
N ARG A 503 -13.12 8.56 4.88
CA ARG A 503 -12.65 9.24 6.09
C ARG A 503 -13.53 10.43 6.42
N TYR A 504 -13.71 11.34 5.48
CA TYR A 504 -14.49 12.55 5.74
C TYR A 504 -15.98 12.25 5.90
N ALA A 505 -16.55 11.33 5.14
CA ALA A 505 -17.94 10.89 5.32
C ALA A 505 -18.17 10.26 6.70
N TRP A 506 -17.20 9.45 7.20
CA TRP A 506 -17.29 8.85 8.54
C TRP A 506 -17.13 9.88 9.66
N TYR A 507 -16.17 10.82 9.53
CA TYR A 507 -16.05 11.90 10.52
C TYR A 507 -17.22 12.86 10.48
N ASP A 508 -17.81 13.15 9.32
CA ASP A 508 -19.03 13.96 9.21
C ASP A 508 -20.22 13.26 9.90
N TYR A 509 -20.33 11.94 9.79
CA TYR A 509 -21.31 11.18 10.56
C TYR A 509 -21.10 11.35 12.06
N LEU A 510 -19.87 11.22 12.57
CA LEU A 510 -19.58 11.30 14.01
C LEU A 510 -19.64 12.73 14.57
N PHE A 511 -19.18 13.73 13.83
CA PHE A 511 -18.95 15.08 14.35
C PHE A 511 -19.91 16.14 13.82
N LYS A 512 -20.56 15.89 12.68
CA LYS A 512 -21.42 16.87 12.01
C LYS A 512 -22.84 16.37 11.74
N HIS A 513 -23.22 15.22 12.31
CA HIS A 513 -24.54 14.61 12.10
C HIS A 513 -24.86 14.27 10.65
N GLY A 514 -23.84 13.96 9.85
CA GLY A 514 -23.99 13.45 8.50
C GLY A 514 -24.55 12.01 8.46
N PRO A 515 -24.91 11.49 7.31
CA PRO A 515 -25.36 10.09 7.19
C PRO A 515 -24.20 9.12 7.43
N LYS A 516 -24.50 7.95 8.02
CA LYS A 516 -23.52 6.86 8.12
C LYS A 516 -23.12 6.41 6.72
N PRO A 517 -21.83 6.25 6.40
CA PRO A 517 -21.41 5.74 5.09
C PRO A 517 -22.02 4.37 4.79
N ALA A 518 -22.63 4.21 3.62
CA ALA A 518 -23.35 2.98 3.24
C ALA A 518 -22.44 1.74 3.22
N LEU A 519 -21.16 1.93 2.91
CA LEU A 519 -20.16 0.84 2.94
C LEU A 519 -20.01 0.24 4.35
N LEU A 520 -20.21 1.01 5.41
CA LEU A 520 -20.01 0.58 6.80
C LEU A 520 -21.30 -0.08 7.36
N SER A 521 -21.77 -1.12 6.70
CA SER A 521 -23.05 -1.77 7.04
C SER A 521 -22.94 -2.68 8.27
N ASP A 522 -21.76 -3.27 8.52
CA ASP A 522 -21.51 -4.13 9.68
C ASP A 522 -20.08 -3.95 10.21
N THR A 523 -19.66 -4.74 11.18
CA THR A 523 -18.34 -4.68 11.83
C THR A 523 -17.20 -5.00 10.85
N VAL A 524 -17.37 -5.98 9.96
CA VAL A 524 -16.40 -6.33 8.91
C VAL A 524 -17.04 -6.11 7.55
N ASN A 525 -16.44 -5.24 6.74
CA ASN A 525 -16.89 -4.91 5.39
C ASN A 525 -15.78 -5.30 4.41
N PHE A 526 -16.05 -6.26 3.55
CA PHE A 526 -15.04 -6.86 2.69
C PHE A 526 -15.50 -7.00 1.25
N GLU A 527 -14.60 -6.78 0.30
CA GLU A 527 -14.89 -6.99 -1.11
C GLU A 527 -14.50 -8.38 -1.55
N VAL A 528 -15.35 -9.04 -2.36
CA VAL A 528 -15.11 -10.37 -2.89
C VAL A 528 -14.54 -10.30 -4.29
N MET A 529 -13.22 -10.50 -4.40
CA MET A 529 -12.49 -10.50 -5.66
C MET A 529 -13.10 -11.45 -6.70
N GLY A 530 -13.29 -10.95 -7.93
CA GLY A 530 -13.88 -11.71 -9.02
C GLY A 530 -15.41 -11.85 -8.95
N LYS A 531 -16.04 -11.24 -7.95
CA LYS A 531 -17.49 -11.12 -7.83
C LYS A 531 -17.97 -9.67 -7.96
N ASN A 532 -17.08 -8.72 -7.75
CA ASN A 532 -17.35 -7.28 -7.84
C ASN A 532 -18.46 -6.84 -6.87
N GLU A 533 -18.42 -7.33 -5.62
CA GLU A 533 -19.41 -6.96 -4.61
C GLU A 533 -18.80 -6.82 -3.21
N TRP A 534 -19.35 -5.90 -2.43
CA TRP A 534 -19.08 -5.77 -1.00
C TRP A 534 -19.98 -6.69 -0.20
N ARG A 535 -19.41 -7.32 0.81
CA ARG A 535 -20.12 -8.09 1.82
C ARG A 535 -19.82 -7.61 3.22
N HIS A 536 -20.65 -8.02 4.13
CA HIS A 536 -20.67 -7.55 5.50
C HIS A 536 -20.81 -8.72 6.47
N ALA A 537 -20.07 -8.69 7.57
CA ALA A 537 -20.10 -9.69 8.61
C ALA A 537 -19.91 -9.05 10.00
N ARG A 538 -20.42 -9.71 11.04
CA ARG A 538 -20.30 -9.23 12.43
C ARG A 538 -18.91 -9.49 13.04
N SER A 539 -18.14 -10.42 12.48
CA SER A 539 -16.76 -10.71 12.89
C SER A 539 -15.99 -11.35 11.75
N LEU A 540 -14.66 -11.45 11.90
CA LEU A 540 -13.80 -12.16 10.94
C LEU A 540 -14.18 -13.64 10.79
N GLU A 541 -14.58 -14.29 11.88
CA GLU A 541 -15.02 -15.69 11.87
C GLU A 541 -16.31 -15.89 11.10
N GLN A 542 -17.16 -14.85 11.04
CA GLN A 542 -18.46 -14.87 10.36
C GLN A 542 -18.40 -14.41 8.90
N MET A 543 -17.22 -14.08 8.36
CA MET A 543 -17.07 -13.87 6.92
C MET A 543 -17.49 -15.12 6.13
N SER A 544 -17.20 -16.31 6.67
CA SER A 544 -17.74 -17.57 6.20
C SER A 544 -18.23 -18.43 7.38
N THR A 545 -19.30 -19.20 7.15
CA THR A 545 -19.84 -20.12 8.17
C THR A 545 -19.29 -21.53 8.05
N ASP A 546 -18.71 -21.86 6.91
CA ASP A 546 -18.26 -23.21 6.59
C ASP A 546 -16.73 -23.26 6.51
N ARG A 547 -16.15 -24.34 7.03
CA ARG A 547 -14.73 -24.64 6.91
C ARG A 547 -14.53 -26.04 6.39
N VAL A 548 -13.68 -26.18 5.38
CA VAL A 548 -13.29 -27.47 4.82
C VAL A 548 -11.84 -27.73 5.21
N ARG A 549 -11.58 -28.87 5.80
CA ARG A 549 -10.22 -29.31 6.12
C ARG A 549 -9.59 -29.97 4.93
N LEU A 550 -8.42 -29.45 4.53
CA LEU A 550 -7.58 -30.01 3.48
C LEU A 550 -6.25 -30.44 4.08
N TYR A 551 -5.87 -31.69 3.84
CA TYR A 551 -4.63 -32.27 4.32
C TYR A 551 -3.49 -32.04 3.32
N LEU A 552 -2.28 -31.78 3.85
CA LEU A 552 -1.05 -31.66 3.09
C LEU A 552 -0.55 -33.06 2.75
N GLY A 553 -0.97 -33.57 1.63
CA GLY A 553 -0.79 -34.99 1.22
C GLY A 553 0.56 -35.29 0.56
N PRO A 554 0.68 -36.48 -0.08
CA PRO A 554 1.93 -36.95 -0.63
C PRO A 554 2.41 -36.13 -1.82
N ALA A 555 3.72 -36.23 -2.08
CA ALA A 555 4.36 -35.59 -3.21
C ALA A 555 3.75 -36.03 -4.57
N LEU A 556 3.61 -35.06 -5.47
CA LEU A 556 3.27 -35.24 -6.89
C LEU A 556 4.49 -35.04 -7.80
N GLY A 557 5.56 -34.42 -7.26
CA GLY A 557 6.79 -34.12 -7.92
C GLY A 557 7.80 -33.50 -6.95
N ALA A 558 8.90 -32.94 -7.46
CA ALA A 558 9.99 -32.42 -6.61
C ALA A 558 9.56 -31.27 -5.69
N SER A 559 8.70 -30.36 -6.17
CA SER A 559 8.23 -29.19 -5.42
C SER A 559 6.70 -29.06 -5.41
N ARG A 560 5.97 -30.14 -5.77
CA ARG A 560 4.50 -30.20 -5.78
C ARG A 560 3.99 -31.38 -4.99
N ALA A 561 2.89 -31.15 -4.24
CA ALA A 561 2.24 -32.13 -3.41
C ALA A 561 0.70 -31.94 -3.46
N ARG A 562 -0.03 -32.92 -3.02
CA ARG A 562 -1.50 -32.90 -3.03
C ARG A 562 -2.07 -32.15 -1.84
N LEU A 563 -3.11 -31.39 -2.10
CA LEU A 563 -4.00 -30.81 -1.07
C LEU A 563 -5.39 -31.38 -1.25
N SER A 564 -5.95 -32.10 -0.25
CA SER A 564 -7.24 -32.78 -0.40
C SER A 564 -7.96 -33.01 0.93
N GLU A 565 -9.28 -33.24 0.87
CA GLU A 565 -10.09 -33.61 2.05
C GLU A 565 -9.80 -35.04 2.55
N GLN A 566 -9.18 -35.89 1.73
CA GLN A 566 -8.85 -37.25 2.12
C GLN A 566 -7.71 -37.24 3.12
N THR A 567 -7.95 -37.86 4.28
CA THR A 567 -6.89 -38.07 5.28
C THR A 567 -5.83 -38.99 4.69
N PRO A 568 -4.55 -38.54 4.62
CA PRO A 568 -3.47 -39.36 4.12
C PRO A 568 -3.20 -40.56 5.02
N SER A 569 -2.45 -41.57 4.51
CA SER A 569 -1.97 -42.65 5.35
C SER A 569 -1.06 -42.14 6.46
N ALA A 570 -0.97 -42.82 7.58
CA ALA A 570 -0.12 -42.45 8.70
C ALA A 570 1.39 -42.32 8.35
N GLU A 571 1.81 -42.92 7.25
CA GLU A 571 3.20 -42.88 6.76
C GLU A 571 3.41 -41.82 5.69
N ALA A 572 2.33 -41.13 5.24
CA ALA A 572 2.43 -40.11 4.20
C ALA A 572 3.27 -38.91 4.69
N HIS A 573 4.25 -38.53 3.88
CA HIS A 573 5.10 -37.40 4.17
C HIS A 573 5.71 -36.81 2.89
N VAL A 574 6.23 -35.59 3.02
CA VAL A 574 7.08 -34.94 2.00
C VAL A 574 8.38 -34.54 2.67
N ASP A 575 9.51 -34.99 2.13
CA ASP A 575 10.84 -34.57 2.62
C ASP A 575 11.31 -33.33 1.85
N GLN A 576 11.85 -32.36 2.58
CA GLN A 576 12.45 -31.14 2.05
C GLN A 576 13.83 -30.94 2.65
N VAL A 577 14.76 -30.50 1.82
CA VAL A 577 16.12 -30.13 2.23
C VAL A 577 16.39 -28.69 1.78
N VAL A 578 16.89 -27.85 2.69
CA VAL A 578 17.34 -26.49 2.39
C VAL A 578 18.77 -26.33 2.90
N ASP A 579 19.68 -26.03 2.00
CA ASP A 579 21.08 -25.77 2.35
C ASP A 579 21.30 -24.28 2.60
N PHE A 580 21.34 -23.90 3.86
CA PHE A 580 21.60 -22.52 4.25
C PHE A 580 23.02 -22.03 3.95
N ALA A 581 23.92 -22.91 3.52
CA ALA A 581 25.26 -22.52 3.04
C ALA A 581 25.28 -22.18 1.54
N ASP A 582 24.31 -22.64 0.78
CA ASP A 582 24.17 -22.29 -0.64
C ASP A 582 23.82 -20.81 -0.81
N ARG A 583 24.58 -20.11 -1.65
CA ARG A 583 24.38 -18.70 -2.01
C ARG A 583 24.26 -18.50 -3.51
N THR A 584 24.06 -19.58 -4.26
CA THR A 584 23.93 -19.52 -5.73
C THR A 584 22.67 -18.77 -6.16
N ASP A 585 21.70 -18.69 -5.27
CA ASP A 585 20.43 -17.99 -5.44
C ASP A 585 20.49 -16.47 -5.13
N VAL A 586 21.67 -15.91 -4.93
CA VAL A 586 21.86 -14.48 -4.56
C VAL A 586 21.18 -13.47 -5.48
N ASN A 587 20.86 -13.84 -6.71
CA ASN A 587 20.15 -13.01 -7.66
C ASN A 587 18.62 -13.26 -7.64
N TRP A 588 18.16 -14.24 -6.87
CA TRP A 588 16.73 -14.49 -6.71
C TRP A 588 16.09 -13.43 -5.85
N THR A 589 14.91 -12.99 -6.27
CA THR A 589 14.05 -12.09 -5.50
C THR A 589 12.63 -12.64 -5.49
N PRO A 590 11.90 -12.48 -4.36
CA PRO A 590 10.51 -12.91 -4.31
C PRO A 590 9.69 -12.25 -5.42
N PRO A 591 8.78 -12.99 -6.08
CA PRO A 591 7.86 -12.40 -7.04
C PRO A 591 7.01 -11.30 -6.41
N SER A 592 7.03 -10.12 -7.02
CA SER A 592 6.19 -8.97 -6.59
C SER A 592 4.78 -9.04 -7.19
N GLN A 593 4.59 -9.78 -8.29
CA GLN A 593 3.32 -9.85 -9.02
C GLN A 593 2.23 -10.54 -8.21
N ILE A 594 1.04 -9.96 -8.23
CA ILE A 594 -0.17 -10.57 -7.69
C ILE A 594 -0.75 -11.56 -8.71
N LEU A 595 -0.75 -11.20 -9.99
CA LEU A 595 -1.09 -12.10 -11.09
C LEU A 595 0.14 -12.38 -11.93
N GLY A 596 0.62 -13.62 -11.94
CA GLY A 596 1.83 -14.05 -12.65
C GLY A 596 1.60 -15.27 -13.53
N ALA A 597 2.45 -15.44 -14.55
CA ALA A 597 2.36 -16.56 -15.50
C ALA A 597 2.94 -17.87 -14.96
N SER A 598 3.59 -17.85 -13.81
CA SER A 598 4.21 -19.05 -13.19
C SER A 598 4.25 -18.90 -11.68
N LEU A 599 4.25 -20.03 -10.98
CA LEU A 599 4.48 -20.10 -9.55
C LEU A 599 5.96 -20.35 -9.28
N ASP A 600 6.58 -19.47 -8.52
CA ASP A 600 7.92 -19.65 -7.99
C ASP A 600 7.86 -20.49 -6.71
N THR A 601 8.51 -21.65 -6.71
CA THR A 601 8.56 -22.59 -5.57
C THR A 601 9.90 -22.56 -4.85
N HIS A 602 10.68 -21.48 -4.95
CA HIS A 602 11.99 -21.37 -4.33
C HIS A 602 11.95 -21.74 -2.84
N ASN A 603 12.76 -22.72 -2.41
CA ASN A 603 12.78 -23.28 -1.05
C ASN A 603 11.40 -23.70 -0.52
N GLY A 604 10.47 -24.08 -1.40
CA GLY A 604 9.07 -24.36 -1.04
C GLY A 604 8.49 -25.58 -1.72
N ILE A 605 7.34 -25.98 -1.19
CA ILE A 605 6.46 -27.03 -1.72
C ILE A 605 5.09 -26.41 -1.97
N ALA A 606 4.60 -26.56 -3.19
CA ALA A 606 3.26 -26.15 -3.59
C ALA A 606 2.27 -27.31 -3.41
N TYR A 607 1.39 -27.18 -2.44
CA TYR A 607 0.28 -28.13 -2.22
C TYR A 607 -0.94 -27.68 -3.01
N GLU A 608 -1.46 -28.55 -3.91
CA GLU A 608 -2.51 -28.19 -4.85
C GLU A 608 -3.74 -29.10 -4.76
N THR A 609 -4.93 -28.53 -4.87
CA THR A 609 -6.18 -29.27 -4.94
C THR A 609 -6.36 -29.88 -6.35
N ALA A 610 -7.32 -30.81 -6.50
CA ALA A 610 -7.92 -31.05 -7.81
C ALA A 610 -8.58 -29.76 -8.33
N PRO A 611 -8.78 -29.62 -9.67
CA PRO A 611 -9.54 -28.50 -10.20
C PRO A 611 -10.97 -28.49 -9.64
N PHE A 612 -11.48 -27.31 -9.30
CA PHE A 612 -12.87 -27.15 -8.86
C PHE A 612 -13.82 -27.39 -10.05
N GLU A 613 -14.82 -28.26 -9.85
CA GLU A 613 -15.84 -28.54 -10.88
C GLU A 613 -16.77 -27.35 -11.08
N HIS A 614 -17.01 -26.58 -10.02
CA HIS A 614 -17.86 -25.39 -10.00
C HIS A 614 -17.13 -24.20 -9.39
N PRO A 615 -17.55 -22.95 -9.72
CA PRO A 615 -17.04 -21.80 -9.02
C PRO A 615 -17.21 -21.94 -7.52
N THR A 616 -16.13 -21.67 -6.77
CA THR A 616 -16.10 -21.87 -5.31
C THR A 616 -15.63 -20.57 -4.67
N GLU A 617 -16.11 -20.25 -3.48
CA GLU A 617 -15.78 -18.99 -2.83
C GLU A 617 -15.06 -19.22 -1.51
N ILE A 618 -13.99 -18.46 -1.29
CA ILE A 618 -13.24 -18.40 -0.03
C ILE A 618 -13.46 -17.03 0.56
N ASP A 619 -13.99 -16.96 1.79
CA ASP A 619 -14.21 -15.71 2.52
C ASP A 619 -13.68 -15.83 3.94
N GLY A 620 -12.53 -15.22 4.25
CA GLY A 620 -11.96 -15.17 5.60
C GLY A 620 -10.51 -15.61 5.69
N ALA A 621 -10.07 -15.88 6.92
CA ALA A 621 -8.71 -16.26 7.22
C ALA A 621 -8.51 -17.77 7.16
N LEU A 622 -7.40 -18.21 6.56
CA LEU A 622 -6.94 -19.59 6.63
C LEU A 622 -6.41 -19.90 8.03
N SER A 623 -6.66 -21.11 8.52
CA SER A 623 -6.04 -21.63 9.74
C SER A 623 -5.59 -23.06 9.52
N GLY A 624 -4.81 -23.62 10.43
CA GLY A 624 -4.36 -25.00 10.26
C GLY A 624 -3.33 -25.44 11.29
N GLN A 625 -2.69 -26.56 10.98
CA GLN A 625 -1.60 -27.12 11.77
C GLN A 625 -0.56 -27.71 10.85
N LEU A 626 0.68 -27.30 11.04
CA LEU A 626 1.83 -27.96 10.43
C LEU A 626 2.35 -29.02 11.39
N ASP A 627 2.53 -30.21 10.88
CA ASP A 627 2.99 -31.39 11.60
C ASP A 627 4.26 -31.89 10.89
N PHE A 628 5.40 -31.86 11.59
CA PHE A 628 6.68 -32.16 10.96
C PHE A 628 7.74 -32.67 11.93
N ILE A 629 8.80 -33.27 11.38
CA ILE A 629 10.03 -33.62 12.08
C ILE A 629 11.17 -32.85 11.41
N VAL A 630 12.01 -32.19 12.20
CA VAL A 630 13.12 -31.36 11.73
C VAL A 630 14.39 -31.64 12.51
N ASN A 631 15.57 -31.46 11.85
CA ASN A 631 16.88 -31.62 12.50
C ASN A 631 17.42 -30.35 13.18
N LYS A 632 16.64 -29.26 13.20
CA LYS A 632 17.02 -27.97 13.77
C LYS A 632 16.14 -27.62 14.99
N LYS A 633 16.59 -26.67 15.82
CA LYS A 633 15.84 -26.20 17.00
C LYS A 633 14.83 -25.10 16.70
N ASP A 634 14.90 -24.49 15.53
CA ASP A 634 14.01 -23.41 15.10
C ASP A 634 14.07 -23.28 13.57
N LEU A 635 13.02 -22.69 12.98
CA LEU A 635 12.98 -22.37 11.54
C LEU A 635 11.95 -21.28 11.27
N ASP A 636 12.13 -20.61 10.14
CA ASP A 636 11.23 -19.57 9.66
C ASP A 636 10.45 -20.12 8.45
N ILE A 637 9.13 -20.16 8.58
CA ILE A 637 8.20 -20.71 7.58
C ILE A 637 7.40 -19.58 6.96
N SER A 638 7.16 -19.69 5.65
CA SER A 638 6.27 -18.83 4.88
C SER A 638 5.13 -19.65 4.29
N ILE A 639 3.91 -19.11 4.34
CA ILE A 639 2.70 -19.69 3.74
C ILE A 639 2.06 -18.62 2.86
N ILE A 640 1.83 -18.96 1.57
CA ILE A 640 1.16 -18.07 0.61
C ILE A 640 0.08 -18.84 -0.14
N PRO A 641 -1.20 -18.41 -0.07
CA PRO A 641 -2.26 -19.00 -0.86
C PRO A 641 -2.33 -18.38 -2.26
N TYR A 642 -2.54 -19.22 -3.27
CA TYR A 642 -2.76 -18.84 -4.67
C TYR A 642 -3.99 -19.53 -5.25
N GLU A 643 -4.58 -18.91 -6.27
CA GLU A 643 -5.45 -19.56 -7.25
C GLU A 643 -4.62 -19.83 -8.51
N GLU A 644 -4.46 -21.11 -8.90
CA GLU A 644 -4.06 -21.45 -10.25
C GLU A 644 -5.29 -21.36 -11.16
N LEU A 645 -5.29 -20.38 -12.05
CA LEU A 645 -6.40 -20.11 -12.97
C LEU A 645 -6.46 -21.17 -14.09
N PRO A 646 -7.64 -21.35 -14.74
CA PRO A 646 -7.77 -22.32 -15.82
C PRO A 646 -6.84 -22.10 -17.02
N ASP A 647 -6.32 -20.90 -17.21
CA ASP A 647 -5.36 -20.52 -18.24
C ASP A 647 -3.89 -20.77 -17.84
N GLY A 648 -3.66 -21.28 -16.63
CA GLY A 648 -2.33 -21.60 -16.09
C GLY A 648 -1.63 -20.42 -15.40
N ASN A 649 -2.26 -19.23 -15.31
CA ASN A 649 -1.74 -18.13 -14.52
C ASN A 649 -1.99 -18.37 -13.01
N TYR A 650 -1.21 -17.71 -12.17
CA TYR A 650 -1.31 -17.78 -10.71
C TYR A 650 -1.70 -16.44 -10.13
N LEU A 651 -2.83 -16.40 -9.41
CA LEU A 651 -3.28 -15.24 -8.65
C LEU A 651 -2.95 -15.46 -7.17
N ARG A 652 -2.12 -14.60 -6.60
CA ARG A 652 -1.89 -14.57 -5.16
C ARG A 652 -3.17 -14.10 -4.46
N LEU A 653 -3.62 -14.80 -3.43
CA LEU A 653 -4.89 -14.52 -2.76
C LEU A 653 -4.76 -13.61 -1.55
N SER A 654 -3.58 -13.56 -0.93
CA SER A 654 -3.30 -12.75 0.26
C SER A 654 -1.81 -12.42 0.37
N GLU A 655 -1.45 -11.53 1.30
CA GLU A 655 -0.06 -11.34 1.71
C GLU A 655 0.55 -12.61 2.28
N GLU A 656 1.90 -12.67 2.24
CA GLU A 656 2.69 -13.74 2.80
C GLU A 656 2.53 -13.84 4.32
N PHE A 657 2.18 -15.00 4.82
CA PHE A 657 2.22 -15.31 6.24
C PHE A 657 3.56 -15.93 6.61
N MET A 658 4.49 -15.09 7.02
CA MET A 658 5.80 -15.53 7.46
C MET A 658 5.91 -15.47 8.99
N PHE A 659 6.49 -16.51 9.59
CA PHE A 659 6.65 -16.59 11.04
C PHE A 659 7.84 -17.48 11.45
N ARG A 660 8.41 -17.18 12.61
CA ARG A 660 9.38 -18.02 13.30
C ARG A 660 8.66 -19.01 14.19
N THR A 661 8.93 -20.31 14.03
CA THR A 661 8.21 -21.39 14.76
C THR A 661 8.29 -21.22 16.27
N SER A 662 9.43 -20.78 16.79
CA SER A 662 9.64 -20.62 18.22
C SER A 662 8.86 -19.47 18.89
N TYR A 663 8.31 -18.54 18.12
CA TYR A 663 7.49 -17.42 18.62
C TYR A 663 5.99 -17.53 18.28
N LEU A 664 5.58 -18.55 17.52
CA LEU A 664 4.20 -18.60 17.03
C LEU A 664 3.16 -18.81 18.13
N LYS A 665 3.49 -19.63 19.13
CA LYS A 665 2.58 -19.89 20.28
C LYS A 665 2.51 -18.73 21.26
N ASP A 666 3.66 -18.08 21.50
CA ASP A 666 3.78 -16.92 22.38
C ASP A 666 4.84 -15.97 21.81
N PRO A 667 4.45 -14.84 21.21
CA PRO A 667 5.42 -13.90 20.63
C PRO A 667 6.35 -13.25 21.67
N SER A 668 6.04 -13.35 22.96
CA SER A 668 6.86 -12.81 24.03
C SER A 668 7.87 -13.82 24.63
N HIS A 669 7.69 -15.13 24.39
CA HIS A 669 8.54 -16.18 24.95
C HIS A 669 8.90 -17.21 23.88
N ARG A 670 10.19 -17.30 23.59
CA ARG A 670 10.72 -18.24 22.61
C ARG A 670 10.60 -19.69 23.08
N GLN A 671 9.99 -20.55 22.28
CA GLN A 671 9.80 -21.98 22.54
C GLN A 671 10.45 -22.79 21.42
N LEU A 672 11.66 -23.32 21.69
CA LEU A 672 12.45 -24.06 20.72
C LEU A 672 11.87 -25.44 20.41
N LEU A 673 12.09 -25.90 19.18
CA LEU A 673 11.81 -27.28 18.76
C LEU A 673 12.86 -28.25 19.32
N THR A 674 12.51 -29.53 19.39
CA THR A 674 13.44 -30.60 19.70
C THR A 674 13.81 -31.34 18.42
N PRO A 675 15.08 -31.31 17.96
CA PRO A 675 15.50 -31.98 16.74
C PRO A 675 15.17 -33.47 16.74
N GLY A 676 14.64 -33.96 15.62
CA GLY A 676 14.24 -35.36 15.45
C GLY A 676 12.92 -35.76 16.11
N ILE A 677 12.29 -34.86 16.85
CA ILE A 677 10.99 -35.12 17.48
C ILE A 677 9.87 -34.45 16.68
N ARG A 678 8.76 -35.15 16.54
CA ARG A 678 7.54 -34.64 15.91
C ARG A 678 7.07 -33.37 16.59
N SER A 679 6.85 -32.33 15.81
CA SER A 679 6.35 -31.02 16.24
C SER A 679 5.02 -30.72 15.60
N GLN A 680 4.08 -30.18 16.37
CA GLN A 680 2.76 -29.74 15.92
C GLN A 680 2.65 -28.23 16.16
N ILE A 681 2.54 -27.49 15.08
CA ILE A 681 2.50 -26.04 15.09
C ILE A 681 1.14 -25.58 14.54
N PRO A 682 0.16 -25.30 15.42
CA PRO A 682 -1.08 -24.68 15.00
C PRO A 682 -0.83 -23.24 14.55
N PHE A 683 -1.48 -22.83 13.50
CA PHE A 683 -1.42 -21.45 13.03
C PHE A 683 -2.83 -20.93 12.70
N ASN A 684 -3.03 -19.66 13.01
CA ASN A 684 -4.13 -18.87 12.50
C ASN A 684 -3.52 -17.79 11.63
N CYS A 685 -3.66 -17.96 10.33
CA CYS A 685 -3.01 -17.13 9.35
C CYS A 685 -3.67 -15.75 9.33
N ALA A 686 -2.85 -14.69 9.32
CA ALA A 686 -3.34 -13.40 8.86
C ALA A 686 -3.56 -13.37 7.33
N CYS A 687 -3.50 -14.52 6.63
CA CYS A 687 -3.84 -14.67 5.21
C CYS A 687 -5.35 -14.57 5.02
N ILE A 688 -5.90 -13.39 5.29
CA ILE A 688 -7.30 -13.12 5.04
C ILE A 688 -7.51 -12.81 3.56
N THR A 689 -8.55 -13.38 2.97
CA THR A 689 -8.94 -13.12 1.58
C THR A 689 -10.45 -13.28 1.42
N ALA A 690 -11.00 -12.67 0.38
CA ALA A 690 -12.31 -13.00 -0.12
C ALA A 690 -12.22 -13.09 -1.65
N ARG A 691 -12.52 -14.29 -2.19
CA ARG A 691 -12.32 -14.56 -3.61
C ARG A 691 -13.30 -15.61 -4.12
N ARG A 692 -13.92 -15.34 -5.27
CA ARG A 692 -14.64 -16.33 -6.07
C ARG A 692 -13.67 -17.01 -7.02
N LEU A 693 -13.26 -18.23 -6.68
CA LEU A 693 -12.43 -19.11 -7.50
C LEU A 693 -13.24 -19.60 -8.72
N SER A 694 -12.60 -19.65 -9.87
CA SER A 694 -13.23 -20.06 -11.12
C SER A 694 -13.42 -21.58 -11.19
N ALA A 695 -14.43 -22.05 -11.95
CA ALA A 695 -14.48 -23.46 -12.33
C ALA A 695 -13.22 -23.84 -13.14
N GLY A 696 -12.63 -24.99 -12.87
CA GLY A 696 -11.37 -25.45 -13.46
C GLY A 696 -10.11 -24.88 -12.80
N SER A 697 -10.21 -23.89 -11.90
CA SER A 697 -9.08 -23.42 -11.10
C SER A 697 -8.73 -24.37 -9.94
N ARG A 698 -7.59 -24.13 -9.30
CA ARG A 698 -7.13 -24.88 -8.11
C ARG A 698 -6.75 -23.91 -7.01
N LEU A 699 -6.98 -24.32 -5.77
CA LEU A 699 -6.32 -23.69 -4.63
C LEU A 699 -4.90 -24.27 -4.50
N VAL A 700 -3.90 -23.41 -4.44
CA VAL A 700 -2.51 -23.77 -4.24
C VAL A 700 -1.99 -23.11 -2.97
N LEU A 701 -1.41 -23.89 -2.07
CA LEU A 701 -0.75 -23.41 -0.86
C LEU A 701 0.75 -23.60 -1.01
N LEU A 702 1.49 -22.51 -1.16
CA LEU A 702 2.94 -22.54 -1.13
C LEU A 702 3.45 -22.47 0.30
N VAL A 703 4.14 -23.51 0.75
CA VAL A 703 4.83 -23.56 2.05
C VAL A 703 6.33 -23.55 1.80
N SER A 704 7.04 -22.53 2.25
CA SER A 704 8.46 -22.35 1.98
C SER A 704 9.26 -22.03 3.24
N ILE A 705 10.57 -22.24 3.16
CA ILE A 705 11.55 -21.92 4.21
C ILE A 705 12.23 -20.61 3.86
N ASN A 706 12.30 -19.69 4.84
CA ASN A 706 12.95 -18.40 4.65
C ASN A 706 14.47 -18.56 4.53
N MET A 707 14.99 -18.24 3.34
CA MET A 707 16.41 -18.06 3.06
C MET A 707 16.52 -16.95 2.02
N ARG A 708 16.41 -15.69 2.48
CA ARG A 708 16.26 -14.53 1.60
C ARG A 708 17.20 -13.40 2.03
N GLN A 709 17.71 -12.65 1.07
CA GLN A 709 18.58 -11.49 1.35
C GLN A 709 17.85 -10.28 1.94
N ASP A 710 16.52 -10.23 1.87
CA ASP A 710 15.69 -9.13 2.39
C ASP A 710 15.10 -9.41 3.79
N ARG A 711 15.50 -10.51 4.43
CA ARG A 711 15.04 -10.97 5.74
C ARG A 711 16.20 -11.54 6.56
N GLN A 712 16.09 -11.47 7.89
CA GLN A 712 16.94 -12.21 8.78
C GLN A 712 16.85 -13.72 8.50
N ILE A 713 17.97 -14.41 8.45
CA ILE A 713 18.05 -15.87 8.21
C ILE A 713 18.24 -16.59 9.53
N ASN A 714 17.41 -17.62 9.77
CA ASN A 714 17.45 -18.49 10.94
C ASN A 714 18.16 -19.82 10.58
N TYR A 715 19.39 -20.00 11.05
CA TYR A 715 20.15 -21.22 10.82
C TYR A 715 19.74 -22.37 11.75
N GLY A 716 18.85 -22.10 12.72
CA GLY A 716 18.19 -23.11 13.54
C GLY A 716 19.01 -23.62 14.72
N THR A 717 20.00 -22.88 15.20
CA THR A 717 20.82 -23.28 16.34
C THR A 717 20.11 -23.21 17.68
N GLY A 718 19.09 -22.34 17.78
CA GLY A 718 18.38 -22.00 19.02
C GLY A 718 19.03 -20.87 19.81
N ARG A 719 20.15 -20.29 19.36
CA ARG A 719 20.71 -19.03 19.87
C ARG A 719 19.87 -17.82 19.41
N ASP A 720 20.23 -16.61 19.83
CA ASP A 720 19.67 -15.41 19.20
C ASP A 720 20.00 -15.45 17.69
N VAL A 721 18.98 -15.39 16.87
CA VAL A 721 19.12 -15.49 15.41
C VAL A 721 19.92 -14.32 14.84
N SER A 722 19.94 -13.17 15.52
CA SER A 722 20.76 -12.01 15.10
C SER A 722 22.27 -12.28 15.26
N ASP A 723 22.68 -13.31 16.01
CA ASP A 723 24.07 -13.72 16.24
C ASP A 723 24.49 -14.95 15.41
N GLU A 724 23.53 -15.61 14.74
CA GLU A 724 23.80 -16.76 13.89
C GLU A 724 24.49 -16.33 12.59
N THR A 725 25.36 -17.21 12.06
CA THR A 725 26.15 -16.98 10.84
C THR A 725 26.10 -18.19 9.93
N ILE A 726 26.65 -18.10 8.73
CA ILE A 726 26.75 -19.23 7.79
C ILE A 726 27.56 -20.41 8.38
N ASP A 727 28.47 -20.16 9.34
CA ASP A 727 29.19 -21.23 10.05
C ASP A 727 28.25 -22.14 10.86
N ASP A 728 27.03 -21.68 11.14
CA ASP A 728 25.99 -22.45 11.80
C ASP A 728 25.20 -23.34 10.81
N ALA A 729 25.40 -23.15 9.50
CA ALA A 729 24.80 -23.96 8.44
C ALA A 729 25.53 -25.29 8.14
N LYS A 730 26.34 -25.79 9.09
CA LYS A 730 27.18 -27.01 8.93
C LYS A 730 26.44 -28.22 8.40
N GLU A 731 25.16 -28.30 8.70
CA GLU A 731 24.25 -29.33 8.22
C GLU A 731 23.03 -28.66 7.59
N PRO A 732 22.65 -29.03 6.36
CA PRO A 732 21.41 -28.54 5.75
C PRO A 732 20.20 -28.78 6.66
N LEU A 733 19.22 -27.90 6.56
CA LEU A 733 17.89 -28.12 7.13
C LEU A 733 17.27 -29.33 6.44
N LYS A 734 16.85 -30.32 7.22
CA LYS A 734 16.06 -31.46 6.76
C LYS A 734 14.75 -31.47 7.50
N ILE A 735 13.67 -31.33 6.76
CA ILE A 735 12.33 -31.32 7.32
C ILE A 735 11.47 -32.38 6.61
N ARG A 736 10.76 -33.15 7.41
CA ARG A 736 9.76 -34.11 6.97
C ARG A 736 8.39 -33.60 7.34
N TRP A 737 7.65 -33.11 6.35
CA TRP A 737 6.28 -32.67 6.49
C TRP A 737 5.38 -33.93 6.55
N LEU A 738 4.64 -34.09 7.64
CA LEU A 738 3.77 -35.25 7.88
C LEU A 738 2.39 -35.02 7.29
N GLY A 739 1.77 -36.07 6.79
CA GLY A 739 0.46 -36.02 6.17
C GLY A 739 -0.70 -35.60 7.10
N ASP A 740 -0.46 -35.60 8.42
CA ASP A 740 -1.41 -35.04 9.39
C ASP A 740 -1.45 -33.50 9.40
N SER A 741 -0.53 -32.84 8.69
CA SER A 741 -0.62 -31.39 8.44
C SER A 741 -1.87 -31.05 7.66
N TYR A 742 -2.54 -29.96 8.04
CA TYR A 742 -3.77 -29.55 7.38
C TYR A 742 -3.96 -28.03 7.39
N ILE A 743 -4.81 -27.58 6.47
CA ILE A 743 -5.40 -26.24 6.50
C ILE A 743 -6.92 -26.36 6.57
N ASP A 744 -7.53 -25.47 7.35
CA ASP A 744 -8.97 -25.24 7.39
C ASP A 744 -9.28 -24.00 6.55
N VAL A 745 -9.89 -24.22 5.38
CA VAL A 745 -10.21 -23.17 4.39
C VAL A 745 -11.66 -22.73 4.58
N PRO A 746 -11.92 -21.40 4.70
CA PRO A 746 -13.27 -20.88 4.88
C PRO A 746 -14.04 -20.85 3.54
N PHE A 747 -14.49 -22.00 3.07
CA PHE A 747 -15.32 -22.10 1.87
C PHE A 747 -16.79 -21.77 2.16
N ARG A 748 -17.47 -21.20 1.15
CA ARG A 748 -18.92 -20.98 1.19
C ARG A 748 -19.66 -22.12 0.46
N LYS A 749 -20.28 -23.03 1.20
CA LYS A 749 -20.87 -24.29 0.68
C LYS A 749 -22.06 -24.12 -0.29
N ASN A 750 -22.84 -23.05 -0.19
CA ASN A 750 -24.03 -22.85 -1.04
C ASN A 750 -23.73 -22.75 -2.54
N LEU A 751 -22.45 -22.60 -2.93
CA LEU A 751 -22.00 -22.61 -4.33
C LEU A 751 -21.53 -24.00 -4.79
N MET A 752 -21.23 -24.94 -3.87
CA MET A 752 -20.82 -26.31 -4.22
C MET A 752 -21.94 -27.19 -4.72
N THR A 753 -23.19 -26.81 -4.50
CA THR A 753 -24.38 -27.64 -4.85
C THR A 753 -25.08 -27.21 -6.13
N GLY A 754 -24.61 -26.23 -6.86
CA GLY A 754 -25.18 -25.81 -8.15
C GLY A 754 -26.64 -25.29 -8.09
N ALA A 755 -27.10 -24.88 -6.91
CA ALA A 755 -28.40 -24.25 -6.75
C ALA A 755 -28.17 -22.73 -6.56
N ASP A 756 -28.33 -21.98 -7.66
CA ASP A 756 -28.58 -20.52 -7.64
C ASP A 756 -30.03 -20.25 -7.25
#